data_72ed34b3804254656523cf4eb1aede03
#
_entry.id   72ed34b3804254656523cf4eb1aede03
#
_cell.length_a   1.000
_cell.length_b   1.000
_cell.length_c   1.000
_cell.angle_alpha   90.00
_cell.angle_beta   90.00
_cell.angle_gamma   90.00
#
_symmetry.space_group_name_H-M   'P 1'
#
loop_
_entity.id
_entity.type
_entity.pdbx_description
1 polymer ?
#
loop_
_entity_poly.entity_id
_entity_poly.type
_entity_poly.pdbx_seq_one_letter_code
_entity_poly.pdbx_strand_id
1 'polypeptide(L)'
;MRFVSGGIPLLSDAEAELVAVIDADLANNRFTFSRNTLRLNAISVGLDGWVELDGDAVAMDLKAGCDKVQFKDVLSLIPAFYTREFKNLTAGGELSMELWARGEMRGPALPAFELKTEVRNGSFQYSSLPKAVTDINIAARVSNPGSVMDKTVVDLSKFGLRMAGNSVAATFYATNLVSDPVFRASADGRVDLGAVKEVYPLEKGVDLGGLITADLKLSGRMSDIEKNRYERLGAQGTFVVEGVGLTLPNLPAVRIRRAAATVTPAAMTLGEFGLTVGRSDLSANGQLTGYIGYLLRDDVLSGRLYVKSELLDLNEIMDAMPSAEGGAADEEAPAEPVRAIEVPRNLNLSLNTDLRKVLFEKMTIGDISGEMRVAGGALSLERLAMGVFGGRATASGSYSTAADPARPVLKLDAAVSGASFRKTFEELEMVQQLVPIFAKTGGDYSLSLDLGTSLDAAMSPDLRSLNAAGEIKSANIHVQNIEAFDALAKALGNDDLRKIEARDVAIRFSIKDGRITTQPFDLKMGGVNINLAGSTGLDQTIDYKAKVAVPGGKTLQSVGVNIGGTFSSPKITLGIREAAEEAVKNVVDEQIQKLTGSESLSEEIAKQAENLRAEAKRAGEKLIAAAQEQRAKLVEAAASKGALARIAAEKGGDKLVQEAEKQAANLEAEAELQIEKLTSKKE
;
A
#
# COMPACT_ATOMS: atom_id res chain seq x y z
N MET A 1 -20.87 42.14 12.35
CA MET A 1 -21.94 41.15 12.00
C MET A 1 -21.29 39.83 11.58
N ARG A 2 -21.82 38.70 12.05
CA ARG A 2 -21.37 37.35 11.64
C ARG A 2 -22.59 36.55 11.17
N PHE A 3 -22.50 35.95 9.99
CA PHE A 3 -23.55 35.08 9.46
C PHE A 3 -22.99 33.71 9.12
N VAL A 4 -23.59 32.66 9.70
CA VAL A 4 -23.15 31.28 9.54
C VAL A 4 -24.31 30.46 8.99
N SER A 5 -24.10 29.68 7.93
CA SER A 5 -25.07 28.77 7.35
C SER A 5 -24.43 27.41 7.14
N GLY A 6 -25.09 26.33 7.64
CA GLY A 6 -24.56 24.97 7.54
C GLY A 6 -23.19 24.77 8.21
N GLY A 7 -22.89 25.55 9.26
CA GLY A 7 -21.58 25.51 9.94
C GLY A 7 -20.46 26.33 9.25
N ILE A 8 -20.71 26.84 8.05
CA ILE A 8 -19.76 27.66 7.28
C ILE A 8 -20.03 29.15 7.56
N PRO A 9 -19.03 29.94 8.02
CA PRO A 9 -19.19 31.37 8.16
C PRO A 9 -19.24 32.01 6.77
N LEU A 10 -20.40 32.57 6.39
CA LEU A 10 -20.59 33.28 5.13
C LEU A 10 -20.24 34.78 5.24
N LEU A 11 -20.32 35.34 6.44
CA LEU A 11 -19.88 36.70 6.76
C LEU A 11 -19.17 36.66 8.13
N SER A 12 -18.04 37.33 8.25
CA SER A 12 -17.29 37.49 9.51
C SER A 12 -16.80 38.93 9.63
N ASP A 13 -17.03 39.52 10.81
CA ASP A 13 -16.55 40.86 11.17
C ASP A 13 -16.98 42.00 10.23
N ALA A 14 -18.13 41.79 9.52
CA ALA A 14 -18.66 42.86 8.66
C ALA A 14 -19.37 43.94 9.50
N GLU A 15 -19.06 45.20 9.21
CA GLU A 15 -19.82 46.35 9.66
C GLU A 15 -21.14 46.41 8.84
N ALA A 16 -22.25 46.49 9.52
CA ALA A 16 -23.56 46.58 8.86
C ALA A 16 -24.27 47.84 9.35
N GLU A 17 -24.68 48.68 8.42
CA GLU A 17 -25.50 49.85 8.63
C GLU A 17 -26.75 49.72 7.77
N LEU A 18 -27.93 49.89 8.38
CA LEU A 18 -29.21 49.91 7.67
C LEU A 18 -29.82 51.30 7.79
N VAL A 19 -30.00 51.95 6.66
CA VAL A 19 -30.85 53.14 6.52
C VAL A 19 -32.15 52.66 5.92
N ALA A 20 -33.24 52.68 6.69
CA ALA A 20 -34.49 52.14 6.28
C ALA A 20 -35.62 53.17 6.39
N VAL A 21 -36.40 53.30 5.32
CA VAL A 21 -37.73 53.96 5.30
C VAL A 21 -38.76 52.90 5.02
N ILE A 22 -39.52 52.52 6.06
CA ILE A 22 -40.49 51.44 6.01
C ILE A 22 -41.85 52.05 6.33
N ASP A 23 -42.78 51.92 5.40
CA ASP A 23 -44.22 52.18 5.63
C ASP A 23 -44.88 50.84 6.01
N ALA A 24 -45.52 50.80 7.20
CA ALA A 24 -46.09 49.60 7.77
C ALA A 24 -47.62 49.72 7.84
N ASP A 25 -48.31 49.08 6.91
CA ASP A 25 -49.76 48.88 6.96
C ASP A 25 -50.06 47.63 7.82
N LEU A 26 -50.31 47.85 9.10
CA LEU A 26 -50.58 46.79 10.06
C LEU A 26 -51.94 46.12 9.88
N ALA A 27 -52.89 46.78 9.17
CA ALA A 27 -54.17 46.19 8.88
C ALA A 27 -54.06 45.06 7.83
N ASN A 28 -53.20 45.24 6.88
CA ASN A 28 -52.92 44.28 5.81
C ASN A 28 -51.62 43.53 6.01
N ASN A 29 -50.90 43.71 7.13
CA ASN A 29 -49.56 43.17 7.40
C ASN A 29 -48.57 43.41 6.26
N ARG A 30 -48.68 44.59 5.61
CA ARG A 30 -47.84 44.95 4.45
C ARG A 30 -46.80 45.98 4.84
N PHE A 31 -45.55 45.67 4.51
CA PHE A 31 -44.37 46.50 4.76
C PHE A 31 -43.81 46.96 3.42
N THR A 32 -43.83 48.26 3.18
CA THR A 32 -43.28 48.88 1.96
C THR A 32 -41.93 49.50 2.27
N PHE A 33 -40.96 49.13 1.48
CA PHE A 33 -39.57 49.58 1.56
C PHE A 33 -39.32 50.63 0.48
N SER A 34 -38.91 51.81 0.88
CA SER A 34 -38.65 52.93 -0.06
C SER A 34 -37.30 53.52 0.23
N ARG A 35 -36.38 53.50 -0.74
CA ARG A 35 -35.04 54.07 -0.61
C ARG A 35 -34.28 53.48 0.59
N ASN A 36 -34.38 52.21 0.84
CA ASN A 36 -33.63 51.53 1.87
C ASN A 36 -32.22 51.20 1.33
N THR A 37 -31.24 51.34 2.19
CA THR A 37 -29.86 50.99 1.86
C THR A 37 -29.27 50.17 3.00
N LEU A 38 -28.87 48.94 2.69
CA LEU A 38 -28.04 48.12 3.56
C LEU A 38 -26.58 48.31 3.16
N ARG A 39 -25.82 48.91 4.04
CA ARG A 39 -24.37 49.00 3.87
C ARG A 39 -23.68 47.86 4.62
N LEU A 40 -22.90 47.09 3.90
CA LEU A 40 -22.05 46.03 4.44
C LEU A 40 -20.59 46.40 4.13
N ASN A 41 -19.82 46.81 5.13
CA ASN A 41 -18.51 47.47 4.93
C ASN A 41 -18.63 48.64 3.94
N ALA A 42 -17.94 48.57 2.81
CA ALA A 42 -17.99 49.57 1.75
C ALA A 42 -19.09 49.32 0.69
N ILE A 43 -19.80 48.18 0.76
CA ILE A 43 -20.85 47.84 -0.22
C ILE A 43 -22.19 48.38 0.23
N SER A 44 -22.81 49.14 -0.62
CA SER A 44 -24.17 49.65 -0.41
C SER A 44 -25.15 48.91 -1.33
N VAL A 45 -26.09 48.21 -0.76
CA VAL A 45 -27.16 47.50 -1.47
C VAL A 45 -28.46 48.22 -1.26
N GLY A 46 -29.04 48.74 -2.33
CA GLY A 46 -30.38 49.31 -2.31
C GLY A 46 -31.45 48.22 -2.15
N LEU A 47 -32.53 48.52 -1.44
CA LEU A 47 -33.69 47.65 -1.30
C LEU A 47 -34.96 48.49 -1.42
N ASP A 48 -35.79 48.17 -2.41
CA ASP A 48 -37.11 48.77 -2.67
C ASP A 48 -38.16 47.68 -2.88
N GLY A 49 -39.43 48.03 -2.64
CA GLY A 49 -40.56 47.14 -2.88
C GLY A 49 -41.42 46.93 -1.65
N TRP A 50 -42.08 45.81 -1.56
CA TRP A 50 -42.99 45.52 -0.45
C TRP A 50 -43.03 44.01 -0.14
N VAL A 51 -43.41 43.72 1.10
CA VAL A 51 -43.69 42.36 1.62
C VAL A 51 -45.01 42.42 2.36
N GLU A 52 -45.89 41.42 2.14
CA GLU A 52 -47.15 41.24 2.82
C GLU A 52 -47.23 39.85 3.42
N LEU A 53 -47.58 39.78 4.70
CA LEU A 53 -47.66 38.54 5.46
C LEU A 53 -49.11 38.12 5.60
N ASP A 54 -49.49 36.96 5.02
CA ASP A 54 -50.83 36.37 5.10
C ASP A 54 -50.74 34.93 5.61
N GLY A 55 -50.83 34.77 6.94
CA GLY A 55 -50.64 33.48 7.59
C GLY A 55 -49.27 32.87 7.28
N ASP A 56 -49.26 31.71 6.63
CA ASP A 56 -48.05 31.03 6.20
C ASP A 56 -47.52 31.48 4.84
N ALA A 57 -48.20 32.44 4.20
CA ALA A 57 -47.81 33.00 2.92
C ALA A 57 -47.06 34.32 3.09
N VAL A 58 -46.08 34.55 2.21
CA VAL A 58 -45.39 35.83 2.11
C VAL A 58 -45.45 36.29 0.66
N ALA A 59 -46.31 37.27 0.40
CA ALA A 59 -46.36 37.93 -0.91
C ALA A 59 -45.32 39.04 -0.96
N MET A 60 -44.69 39.25 -2.11
CA MET A 60 -43.62 40.24 -2.25
C MET A 60 -43.46 40.77 -3.66
N ASP A 61 -42.98 42.00 -3.76
CA ASP A 61 -42.40 42.59 -4.96
C ASP A 61 -41.15 43.39 -4.48
N LEU A 62 -40.02 42.74 -4.51
CA LEU A 62 -38.76 43.28 -3.99
C LEU A 62 -37.75 43.48 -5.12
N LYS A 63 -37.00 44.55 -5.03
CA LYS A 63 -35.81 44.80 -5.84
C LYS A 63 -34.67 45.19 -4.93
N ALA A 64 -33.52 44.53 -5.11
CA ALA A 64 -32.30 44.87 -4.39
C ALA A 64 -31.13 44.86 -5.37
N GLY A 65 -30.13 45.67 -5.09
CA GLY A 65 -28.99 45.67 -5.96
C GLY A 65 -27.91 46.69 -5.57
N CYS A 66 -26.78 46.50 -6.18
CA CYS A 66 -25.67 47.47 -6.15
C CYS A 66 -25.09 47.62 -7.56
N ASP A 67 -24.73 48.79 -7.93
CA ASP A 67 -24.10 49.09 -9.22
C ASP A 67 -22.71 49.67 -9.01
N LYS A 68 -21.73 49.18 -9.81
CA LYS A 68 -20.34 49.67 -9.85
C LYS A 68 -19.62 49.67 -8.49
N VAL A 69 -19.92 48.67 -7.66
CA VAL A 69 -19.17 48.46 -6.43
C VAL A 69 -17.75 48.03 -6.80
N GLN A 70 -16.76 48.56 -6.09
CA GLN A 70 -15.37 48.18 -6.32
C GLN A 70 -15.17 46.71 -5.93
N PHE A 71 -14.58 45.90 -6.80
CA PHE A 71 -14.36 44.47 -6.56
C PHE A 71 -13.57 44.21 -5.28
N LYS A 72 -12.66 45.11 -4.88
CA LYS A 72 -11.94 45.05 -3.60
C LYS A 72 -12.87 45.02 -2.37
N ASP A 73 -14.00 45.74 -2.45
CA ASP A 73 -14.94 45.87 -1.33
C ASP A 73 -15.71 44.57 -1.12
N VAL A 74 -15.96 43.84 -2.21
CA VAL A 74 -16.55 42.49 -2.16
C VAL A 74 -15.62 41.51 -1.47
N LEU A 75 -14.33 41.56 -1.75
CA LEU A 75 -13.32 40.71 -1.10
C LEU A 75 -13.27 40.94 0.41
N SER A 76 -13.63 42.16 0.87
CA SER A 76 -13.71 42.49 2.30
C SER A 76 -14.79 41.71 3.06
N LEU A 77 -15.79 41.13 2.37
CA LEU A 77 -16.86 40.35 2.95
C LEU A 77 -16.53 38.87 3.05
N ILE A 78 -15.47 38.40 2.37
CA ILE A 78 -15.08 36.99 2.41
C ILE A 78 -14.55 36.67 3.82
N PRO A 79 -15.05 35.61 4.49
CA PRO A 79 -14.64 35.28 5.85
C PRO A 79 -13.12 35.12 6.01
N ALA A 80 -12.61 35.53 7.15
CA ALA A 80 -11.17 35.45 7.48
C ALA A 80 -10.58 34.03 7.34
N PHE A 81 -11.40 33.00 7.39
CA PHE A 81 -10.98 31.62 7.13
C PHE A 81 -10.41 31.43 5.71
N TYR A 82 -10.99 32.17 4.71
CA TYR A 82 -10.49 32.16 3.33
C TYR A 82 -9.53 33.30 3.04
N THR A 83 -9.33 34.24 3.99
CA THR A 83 -8.65 35.52 3.76
C THR A 83 -7.43 35.77 4.63
N ARG A 84 -6.92 34.78 5.38
CA ARG A 84 -5.68 34.95 6.18
C ARG A 84 -4.54 35.52 5.33
N GLU A 85 -4.50 35.18 4.07
CA GLU A 85 -3.53 35.62 3.07
C GLU A 85 -3.92 36.97 2.38
N PHE A 86 -5.18 37.43 2.53
CA PHE A 86 -5.70 38.60 1.77
C PHE A 86 -5.44 39.96 2.40
N LYS A 87 -4.81 40.08 3.58
CA LYS A 87 -4.59 41.36 4.28
C LYS A 87 -3.80 42.40 3.47
N ASN A 88 -3.02 41.95 2.50
CA ASN A 88 -2.16 42.80 1.67
C ASN A 88 -2.53 42.72 0.18
N LEU A 89 -3.84 42.50 -0.12
CA LEU A 89 -4.32 42.38 -1.48
C LEU A 89 -4.75 43.73 -2.04
N THR A 90 -4.22 44.09 -3.20
CA THR A 90 -4.77 45.16 -4.00
C THR A 90 -5.73 44.59 -5.01
N ALA A 91 -6.96 45.11 -5.08
CA ALA A 91 -7.95 44.65 -6.03
C ALA A 91 -8.61 45.82 -6.77
N GLY A 92 -9.02 45.60 -8.00
CA GLY A 92 -9.70 46.55 -8.88
C GLY A 92 -10.78 45.91 -9.71
N GLY A 93 -11.54 46.73 -10.44
CA GLY A 93 -12.67 46.32 -11.24
C GLY A 93 -14.01 46.65 -10.60
N GLU A 94 -15.06 46.41 -11.32
CA GLU A 94 -16.42 46.75 -10.92
C GLU A 94 -17.29 45.48 -10.77
N LEU A 95 -18.12 45.43 -9.71
CA LEU A 95 -19.17 44.44 -9.51
C LEU A 95 -20.54 45.16 -9.56
N SER A 96 -21.47 44.60 -10.30
CA SER A 96 -22.86 44.95 -10.26
C SER A 96 -23.69 43.72 -9.87
N MET A 97 -24.70 43.91 -9.04
CA MET A 97 -25.61 42.89 -8.61
C MET A 97 -27.06 43.44 -8.67
N GLU A 98 -27.93 42.71 -9.31
CA GLU A 98 -29.37 43.00 -9.39
C GLU A 98 -30.14 41.76 -8.93
N LEU A 99 -30.99 41.96 -7.95
CA LEU A 99 -31.94 40.97 -7.46
C LEU A 99 -33.37 41.52 -7.58
N TRP A 100 -34.28 40.76 -8.11
CA TRP A 100 -35.70 41.02 -7.92
C TRP A 100 -36.40 39.71 -7.51
N ALA A 101 -37.48 39.85 -6.71
CA ALA A 101 -38.33 38.75 -6.30
C ALA A 101 -39.79 39.25 -6.32
N ARG A 102 -40.68 38.53 -7.02
CA ARG A 102 -42.08 38.89 -7.19
C ARG A 102 -42.99 37.69 -7.11
N GLY A 103 -44.05 37.79 -6.35
CA GLY A 103 -45.04 36.75 -6.17
C GLY A 103 -45.16 36.31 -4.73
N GLU A 104 -45.68 35.11 -4.53
CA GLU A 104 -45.97 34.57 -3.21
C GLU A 104 -45.02 33.40 -2.88
N MET A 105 -44.50 33.38 -1.68
CA MET A 105 -43.82 32.25 -1.08
C MET A 105 -44.79 31.55 -0.13
N ARG A 106 -45.11 30.26 -0.38
CA ARG A 106 -45.98 29.44 0.46
C ARG A 106 -45.50 28.00 0.47
N GLY A 107 -45.10 27.53 1.64
CA GLY A 107 -44.50 26.18 1.78
C GLY A 107 -43.32 25.96 0.83
N PRO A 108 -43.36 24.99 -0.10
CA PRO A 108 -42.30 24.75 -1.06
C PRO A 108 -42.32 25.67 -2.29
N ALA A 109 -43.36 26.48 -2.46
CA ALA A 109 -43.49 27.40 -3.59
C ALA A 109 -42.65 28.66 -3.33
N LEU A 110 -41.87 29.05 -4.31
CA LEU A 110 -41.04 30.25 -4.31
C LEU A 110 -41.69 31.36 -5.16
N PRO A 111 -41.46 32.63 -4.84
CA PRO A 111 -41.78 33.71 -5.76
C PRO A 111 -40.91 33.59 -7.02
N ALA A 112 -41.34 34.22 -8.11
CA ALA A 112 -40.44 34.43 -9.24
C ALA A 112 -39.30 35.33 -8.78
N PHE A 113 -38.05 34.94 -9.08
CA PHE A 113 -36.88 35.75 -8.75
C PHE A 113 -35.78 35.64 -9.80
N GLU A 114 -34.96 36.64 -9.85
CA GLU A 114 -33.73 36.63 -10.61
C GLU A 114 -32.64 37.42 -9.87
N LEU A 115 -31.50 36.77 -9.70
CA LEU A 115 -30.26 37.38 -9.26
C LEU A 115 -29.29 37.41 -10.44
N LYS A 116 -28.88 38.57 -10.88
CA LYS A 116 -27.80 38.79 -11.83
C LYS A 116 -26.57 39.33 -11.11
N THR A 117 -25.40 38.79 -11.45
CA THR A 117 -24.13 39.28 -10.93
C THR A 117 -23.14 39.43 -12.09
N GLU A 118 -22.58 40.61 -12.23
CA GLU A 118 -21.54 40.87 -13.21
C GLU A 118 -20.28 41.40 -12.52
N VAL A 119 -19.12 40.84 -12.88
CA VAL A 119 -17.81 41.42 -12.59
C VAL A 119 -17.18 41.81 -13.92
N ARG A 120 -16.73 43.05 -14.00
CA ARG A 120 -16.08 43.61 -15.19
C ARG A 120 -14.69 44.09 -14.84
N ASN A 121 -13.71 43.63 -15.64
CA ASN A 121 -12.30 44.01 -15.52
C ASN A 121 -11.76 43.85 -14.09
N GLY A 122 -12.25 42.82 -13.39
CA GLY A 122 -11.77 42.49 -12.06
C GLY A 122 -10.28 42.19 -12.08
N SER A 123 -9.59 42.58 -11.04
CA SER A 123 -8.19 42.24 -10.87
C SER A 123 -7.85 42.13 -9.39
N PHE A 124 -6.82 41.34 -9.09
CA PHE A 124 -6.21 41.36 -7.77
C PHE A 124 -4.71 41.09 -7.84
N GLN A 125 -3.99 41.63 -6.88
CA GLN A 125 -2.57 41.44 -6.72
C GLN A 125 -2.17 41.43 -5.24
N TYR A 126 -1.39 40.44 -4.86
CA TYR A 126 -0.70 40.46 -3.57
C TYR A 126 0.46 41.44 -3.63
N SER A 127 0.57 42.33 -2.63
CA SER A 127 1.62 43.35 -2.60
C SER A 127 3.04 42.78 -2.59
N SER A 128 3.20 41.54 -2.12
CA SER A 128 4.48 40.82 -2.10
C SER A 128 4.82 40.15 -3.44
N LEU A 129 3.92 40.15 -4.43
CA LEU A 129 4.09 39.42 -5.68
C LEU A 129 4.14 40.39 -6.89
N PRO A 130 4.95 40.04 -7.92
CA PRO A 130 5.22 40.95 -9.03
C PRO A 130 4.08 41.10 -10.04
N LYS A 131 3.15 40.14 -10.11
CA LYS A 131 2.08 40.14 -11.10
C LYS A 131 0.70 40.05 -10.48
N ALA A 132 -0.29 40.58 -11.20
CA ALA A 132 -1.70 40.55 -10.85
C ALA A 132 -2.42 39.42 -11.63
N VAL A 133 -3.51 38.92 -11.09
CA VAL A 133 -4.59 38.31 -11.86
C VAL A 133 -5.45 39.44 -12.41
N THR A 134 -5.69 39.45 -13.72
CA THR A 134 -6.40 40.51 -14.44
C THR A 134 -7.52 39.96 -15.31
N ASP A 135 -8.26 40.87 -15.94
CA ASP A 135 -9.33 40.53 -16.88
C ASP A 135 -10.37 39.56 -16.28
N ILE A 136 -10.60 39.64 -14.96
CA ILE A 136 -11.62 38.86 -14.30
C ILE A 136 -12.97 39.38 -14.77
N ASN A 137 -13.66 38.58 -15.57
CA ASN A 137 -14.98 38.88 -16.08
C ASN A 137 -15.92 37.72 -15.72
N ILE A 138 -16.99 38.05 -15.02
CA ILE A 138 -18.00 37.08 -14.57
C ILE A 138 -19.36 37.60 -14.99
N ALA A 139 -20.20 36.73 -15.56
CA ALA A 139 -21.61 36.98 -15.74
C ALA A 139 -22.39 35.74 -15.27
N ALA A 140 -23.05 35.88 -14.14
CA ALA A 140 -23.81 34.81 -13.51
C ALA A 140 -25.24 35.22 -13.29
N ARG A 141 -26.17 34.29 -13.46
CA ARG A 141 -27.61 34.45 -13.23
C ARG A 141 -28.17 33.26 -12.47
N VAL A 142 -28.96 33.54 -11.44
CA VAL A 142 -29.78 32.54 -10.76
C VAL A 142 -31.22 33.00 -10.83
N SER A 143 -32.11 32.18 -11.37
CA SER A 143 -33.52 32.58 -11.57
C SER A 143 -34.50 31.44 -11.32
N ASN A 144 -35.68 31.78 -10.84
CA ASN A 144 -36.82 30.88 -10.71
C ASN A 144 -38.08 31.58 -11.28
N PRO A 145 -38.91 30.91 -12.09
CA PRO A 145 -40.06 31.53 -12.71
C PRO A 145 -41.28 31.75 -11.76
N GLY A 146 -41.12 31.46 -10.47
CA GLY A 146 -42.21 31.46 -9.51
C GLY A 146 -42.83 30.08 -9.35
N SER A 147 -42.02 29.14 -8.84
CA SER A 147 -42.42 27.74 -8.67
C SER A 147 -41.55 27.09 -7.58
N VAL A 148 -41.54 25.78 -7.55
CA VAL A 148 -40.69 25.01 -6.62
C VAL A 148 -39.20 25.22 -6.91
N MET A 149 -38.35 24.95 -5.91
CA MET A 149 -36.88 25.09 -6.00
C MET A 149 -36.30 24.38 -7.23
N ASP A 150 -36.91 23.29 -7.63
CA ASP A 150 -36.45 22.48 -8.78
C ASP A 150 -36.52 23.23 -10.14
N LYS A 151 -37.31 24.30 -10.23
CA LYS A 151 -37.35 25.16 -11.43
C LYS A 151 -36.30 26.27 -11.43
N THR A 152 -35.45 26.28 -10.42
CA THR A 152 -34.32 27.23 -10.38
C THR A 152 -33.28 26.87 -11.45
N VAL A 153 -32.84 27.91 -12.14
CA VAL A 153 -31.78 27.85 -13.15
C VAL A 153 -30.55 28.58 -12.61
N VAL A 154 -29.43 27.97 -12.69
CA VAL A 154 -28.09 28.57 -12.45
C VAL A 154 -27.37 28.67 -13.79
N ASP A 155 -26.96 29.88 -14.17
CA ASP A 155 -26.34 30.17 -15.46
C ASP A 155 -25.10 31.05 -15.23
N LEU A 156 -23.91 30.46 -15.29
CA LEU A 156 -22.62 31.16 -15.38
C LEU A 156 -22.29 31.25 -16.88
N SER A 157 -22.84 32.25 -17.55
CA SER A 157 -22.65 32.40 -19.00
C SER A 157 -21.25 32.87 -19.39
N LYS A 158 -20.53 33.48 -18.44
CA LYS A 158 -19.16 33.92 -18.63
C LYS A 158 -18.38 33.84 -17.31
N PHE A 159 -17.27 33.16 -17.37
CA PHE A 159 -16.18 33.26 -16.41
C PHE A 159 -14.90 33.36 -17.20
N GLY A 160 -14.10 34.35 -16.92
CA GLY A 160 -12.80 34.50 -17.56
C GLY A 160 -11.84 35.24 -16.66
N LEU A 161 -10.57 34.88 -16.72
CA LEU A 161 -9.49 35.61 -16.07
C LEU A 161 -8.19 35.43 -16.87
N ARG A 162 -7.24 36.33 -16.59
CA ARG A 162 -5.88 36.24 -17.08
C ARG A 162 -4.90 36.23 -15.91
N MET A 163 -4.01 35.24 -15.89
CA MET A 163 -3.01 35.06 -14.85
C MET A 163 -1.62 35.02 -15.50
N ALA A 164 -0.79 36.03 -15.23
CA ALA A 164 0.55 36.14 -15.78
C ALA A 164 0.64 35.88 -17.30
N GLY A 165 -0.34 36.41 -18.07
CA GLY A 165 -0.41 36.29 -19.52
C GLY A 165 -1.20 35.06 -20.02
N ASN A 166 -1.57 34.12 -19.16
CA ASN A 166 -2.37 32.95 -19.51
C ASN A 166 -3.86 33.22 -19.27
N SER A 167 -4.71 32.81 -20.19
CA SER A 167 -6.16 33.01 -20.09
C SER A 167 -6.89 31.70 -19.76
N VAL A 168 -7.90 31.82 -18.90
CA VAL A 168 -8.81 30.73 -18.57
C VAL A 168 -10.22 31.23 -18.76
N ALA A 169 -11.08 30.42 -19.39
CA ALA A 169 -12.50 30.68 -19.55
C ALA A 169 -13.32 29.47 -19.11
N ALA A 170 -14.50 29.71 -18.55
CA ALA A 170 -15.43 28.65 -18.18
C ALA A 170 -16.87 29.11 -18.32
N THR A 171 -17.77 28.16 -18.51
CA THR A 171 -19.22 28.35 -18.42
C THR A 171 -19.84 27.24 -17.62
N PHE A 172 -20.97 27.52 -16.96
CA PHE A 172 -21.74 26.53 -16.24
C PHE A 172 -23.23 26.84 -16.31
N TYR A 173 -24.04 25.83 -16.59
CA TYR A 173 -25.49 25.93 -16.59
C TYR A 173 -26.09 24.73 -15.87
N ALA A 174 -27.06 24.95 -14.98
CA ALA A 174 -27.76 23.88 -14.30
C ALA A 174 -29.23 24.21 -14.06
N THR A 175 -30.08 23.19 -14.12
CA THR A 175 -31.50 23.24 -13.82
C THR A 175 -31.96 21.92 -13.19
N ASN A 176 -33.22 21.87 -12.68
CA ASN A 176 -33.75 20.73 -11.93
C ASN A 176 -32.87 20.33 -10.73
N LEU A 177 -32.45 21.33 -9.96
CA LEU A 177 -31.39 21.22 -8.97
C LEU A 177 -31.66 20.23 -7.83
N VAL A 178 -32.95 19.90 -7.59
CA VAL A 178 -33.36 19.03 -6.48
C VAL A 178 -33.73 17.63 -6.96
N SER A 179 -34.53 17.50 -8.02
CA SER A 179 -35.02 16.19 -8.47
C SER A 179 -34.00 15.40 -9.27
N ASP A 180 -33.42 16.02 -10.29
CA ASP A 180 -32.41 15.41 -11.16
C ASP A 180 -31.64 16.52 -11.90
N PRO A 181 -30.57 17.06 -11.34
CA PRO A 181 -29.79 18.15 -11.94
C PRO A 181 -29.36 17.86 -13.37
N VAL A 182 -29.78 18.73 -14.28
CA VAL A 182 -29.28 18.76 -15.67
C VAL A 182 -28.25 19.85 -15.76
N PHE A 183 -27.05 19.52 -16.22
CA PHE A 183 -25.98 20.48 -16.26
C PHE A 183 -25.25 20.51 -17.61
N ARG A 184 -24.61 21.65 -17.89
CA ARG A 184 -23.65 21.86 -18.98
C ARG A 184 -22.51 22.70 -18.41
N ALA A 185 -21.27 22.27 -18.65
CA ALA A 185 -20.08 22.97 -18.23
C ALA A 185 -19.06 22.99 -19.39
N SER A 186 -18.30 24.05 -19.47
CA SER A 186 -17.10 24.10 -20.34
C SER A 186 -15.95 24.73 -19.57
N ALA A 187 -14.75 24.29 -19.89
CA ALA A 187 -13.50 24.89 -19.42
C ALA A 187 -12.52 24.91 -20.58
N ASP A 188 -12.01 26.09 -20.88
CA ASP A 188 -11.02 26.32 -21.93
C ASP A 188 -9.93 27.21 -21.33
N GLY A 189 -8.67 26.87 -21.59
CA GLY A 189 -7.60 27.70 -21.11
C GLY A 189 -6.22 27.06 -21.16
N ARG A 190 -5.27 27.93 -20.87
CA ARG A 190 -3.87 27.60 -20.73
C ARG A 190 -3.33 28.21 -19.45
N VAL A 191 -2.71 27.40 -18.60
CA VAL A 191 -2.15 27.82 -17.31
C VAL A 191 -0.69 27.40 -17.23
N ASP A 192 0.21 28.39 -17.15
CA ASP A 192 1.60 28.18 -16.81
C ASP A 192 1.73 28.16 -15.27
N LEU A 193 1.99 26.99 -14.71
CA LEU A 193 2.12 26.81 -13.26
C LEU A 193 3.34 27.54 -12.69
N GLY A 194 4.40 27.73 -13.49
CA GLY A 194 5.56 28.54 -13.11
C GLY A 194 5.21 30.00 -12.87
N ALA A 195 4.17 30.48 -13.54
CA ALA A 195 3.66 31.83 -13.37
C ALA A 195 2.70 31.97 -12.16
N VAL A 196 2.22 30.87 -11.59
CA VAL A 196 1.33 30.92 -10.41
C VAL A 196 2.02 31.59 -9.22
N LYS A 197 3.29 31.29 -8.99
CA LYS A 197 4.08 31.91 -7.91
C LYS A 197 4.26 33.43 -8.06
N GLU A 198 4.03 33.98 -9.24
CA GLU A 198 4.09 35.40 -9.49
C GLU A 198 2.79 36.13 -9.12
N VAL A 199 1.69 35.39 -8.94
CA VAL A 199 0.34 35.93 -8.67
C VAL A 199 -0.29 35.37 -7.39
N TYR A 200 0.23 34.24 -6.86
CA TYR A 200 -0.26 33.59 -5.64
C TYR A 200 0.91 33.14 -4.74
N PRO A 201 0.86 33.44 -3.42
CA PRO A 201 1.92 33.04 -2.51
C PRO A 201 1.88 31.53 -2.27
N LEU A 202 2.96 30.84 -2.64
CA LEU A 202 3.13 29.41 -2.36
C LEU A 202 3.81 29.22 -1.00
N GLU A 203 3.58 28.10 -0.37
CA GLU A 203 4.29 27.70 0.85
C GLU A 203 5.81 27.62 0.61
N LYS A 204 6.59 27.84 1.67
CA LYS A 204 8.05 27.81 1.57
C LYS A 204 8.53 26.41 1.18
N GLY A 205 9.35 26.34 0.14
CA GLY A 205 9.91 25.08 -0.36
C GLY A 205 9.06 24.38 -1.42
N VAL A 206 7.87 24.90 -1.74
CA VAL A 206 7.06 24.42 -2.87
C VAL A 206 7.49 25.17 -4.14
N ASP A 207 7.95 24.46 -5.16
CA ASP A 207 8.17 24.99 -6.50
C ASP A 207 7.28 24.27 -7.50
N LEU A 208 6.52 25.07 -8.26
CA LEU A 208 5.61 24.60 -9.30
C LEU A 208 6.09 25.11 -10.65
N GLY A 209 6.05 24.26 -11.66
CA GLY A 209 6.35 24.65 -13.03
C GLY A 209 5.59 23.80 -14.03
N GLY A 210 5.60 24.23 -15.29
CA GLY A 210 4.96 23.51 -16.39
C GLY A 210 3.66 24.15 -16.85
N LEU A 211 3.07 23.55 -17.85
CA LEU A 211 1.94 24.08 -18.59
C LEU A 211 0.76 23.10 -18.56
N ILE A 212 -0.43 23.60 -18.27
CA ILE A 212 -1.70 22.88 -18.41
C ILE A 212 -2.51 23.57 -19.49
N THR A 213 -2.98 22.80 -20.48
CA THR A 213 -3.91 23.25 -21.52
C THR A 213 -5.14 22.37 -21.50
N ALA A 214 -6.31 22.96 -21.48
CA ALA A 214 -7.57 22.24 -21.46
C ALA A 214 -8.58 22.90 -22.44
N ASP A 215 -9.34 22.09 -23.15
CA ASP A 215 -10.58 22.43 -23.83
C ASP A 215 -11.57 21.30 -23.57
N LEU A 216 -12.44 21.51 -22.58
CA LEU A 216 -13.31 20.47 -22.06
C LEU A 216 -14.77 20.95 -22.07
N LYS A 217 -15.67 20.07 -22.49
CA LYS A 217 -17.11 20.27 -22.41
C LYS A 217 -17.76 19.04 -21.80
N LEU A 218 -18.62 19.30 -20.82
CA LEU A 218 -19.35 18.26 -20.10
C LEU A 218 -20.82 18.65 -20.02
N SER A 219 -21.74 17.71 -20.27
CA SER A 219 -23.18 17.92 -20.10
C SER A 219 -23.87 16.61 -19.74
N GLY A 220 -25.00 16.69 -19.04
CA GLY A 220 -25.73 15.50 -18.68
C GLY A 220 -26.72 15.71 -17.56
N ARG A 221 -27.14 14.60 -16.96
CA ARG A 221 -27.99 14.52 -15.78
C ARG A 221 -27.24 13.86 -14.64
N MET A 222 -27.49 14.32 -13.41
CA MET A 222 -26.88 13.72 -12.23
C MET A 222 -27.27 12.25 -12.09
N SER A 223 -28.54 11.91 -12.36
CA SER A 223 -29.03 10.52 -12.32
C SER A 223 -28.31 9.59 -13.32
N ASP A 224 -27.76 10.12 -14.42
CA ASP A 224 -26.98 9.30 -15.34
C ASP A 224 -25.57 9.00 -14.78
N ILE A 225 -24.98 9.94 -14.05
CA ILE A 225 -23.73 9.72 -13.30
C ILE A 225 -23.97 8.72 -12.16
N GLU A 226 -25.05 8.92 -11.37
CA GLU A 226 -25.40 8.05 -10.24
C GLU A 226 -25.67 6.60 -10.62
N LYS A 227 -26.21 6.39 -11.81
CA LYS A 227 -26.54 5.06 -12.35
C LYS A 227 -25.48 4.51 -13.30
N ASN A 228 -24.28 5.12 -13.32
CA ASN A 228 -23.16 4.73 -14.19
C ASN A 228 -23.52 4.68 -15.69
N ARG A 229 -24.48 5.50 -16.14
CA ARG A 229 -24.91 5.58 -17.54
C ARG A 229 -24.12 6.66 -18.27
N TYR A 230 -22.81 6.55 -18.26
CA TYR A 230 -21.89 7.58 -18.80
C TYR A 230 -22.05 7.79 -20.30
N GLU A 231 -22.56 6.81 -21.03
CA GLU A 231 -22.88 6.90 -22.45
C GLU A 231 -23.95 7.94 -22.78
N ARG A 232 -24.74 8.38 -21.76
CA ARG A 232 -25.75 9.43 -21.91
C ARG A 232 -25.25 10.84 -21.64
N LEU A 233 -24.02 10.93 -21.16
CA LEU A 233 -23.38 12.21 -20.95
C LEU A 233 -22.78 12.75 -22.24
N GLY A 234 -22.83 14.05 -22.43
CA GLY A 234 -21.97 14.74 -23.40
C GLY A 234 -20.65 15.07 -22.73
N ALA A 235 -19.59 14.40 -23.11
CA ALA A 235 -18.24 14.71 -22.64
C ALA A 235 -17.30 14.70 -23.83
N GLN A 236 -16.59 15.81 -24.04
CA GLN A 236 -15.63 15.92 -25.15
C GLN A 236 -14.56 16.93 -24.82
N GLY A 237 -13.38 16.72 -25.38
CA GLY A 237 -12.31 17.67 -25.32
C GLY A 237 -10.95 17.03 -25.15
N THR A 238 -9.99 17.88 -24.89
CA THR A 238 -8.59 17.52 -24.70
C THR A 238 -8.03 18.15 -23.43
N PHE A 239 -7.11 17.43 -22.80
CA PHE A 239 -6.35 17.89 -21.65
C PHE A 239 -4.89 17.55 -21.89
N VAL A 240 -4.03 18.55 -21.80
CA VAL A 240 -2.59 18.39 -22.01
C VAL A 240 -1.83 19.05 -20.87
N VAL A 241 -0.92 18.29 -20.29
CA VAL A 241 0.02 18.72 -19.26
C VAL A 241 1.43 18.58 -19.83
N GLU A 242 2.26 19.61 -19.71
CA GLU A 242 3.63 19.61 -20.25
C GLU A 242 4.59 20.18 -19.21
N GLY A 243 5.62 19.39 -18.88
CA GLY A 243 6.71 19.82 -18.01
C GLY A 243 6.29 20.21 -16.58
N VAL A 244 5.14 19.66 -16.11
CA VAL A 244 4.67 19.98 -14.75
C VAL A 244 5.59 19.31 -13.74
N GLY A 245 6.25 20.14 -12.94
CA GLY A 245 7.14 19.74 -11.86
C GLY A 245 6.59 20.20 -10.52
N LEU A 246 6.70 19.33 -9.52
CA LEU A 246 6.43 19.61 -8.13
C LEU A 246 7.65 19.18 -7.32
N THR A 247 8.26 20.15 -6.64
CA THR A 247 9.31 19.87 -5.65
C THR A 247 8.74 20.21 -4.27
N LEU A 248 8.78 19.23 -3.38
CA LEU A 248 8.38 19.36 -1.98
C LEU A 248 9.59 19.08 -1.09
N PRO A 249 9.69 19.71 0.10
CA PRO A 249 10.71 19.35 1.06
C PRO A 249 10.65 17.85 1.40
N ASN A 250 11.80 17.19 1.41
CA ASN A 250 11.96 15.76 1.78
C ASN A 250 11.31 14.73 0.83
N LEU A 251 10.85 15.14 -0.35
CA LEU A 251 10.35 14.21 -1.37
C LEU A 251 11.18 14.31 -2.65
N PRO A 252 11.35 13.22 -3.40
CA PRO A 252 11.96 13.28 -4.71
C PRO A 252 11.17 14.21 -5.63
N ALA A 253 11.88 14.95 -6.48
CA ALA A 253 11.23 15.80 -7.45
C ALA A 253 10.31 14.98 -8.37
N VAL A 254 9.03 15.34 -8.38
CA VAL A 254 8.02 14.73 -9.27
C VAL A 254 7.87 15.61 -10.49
N ARG A 255 7.99 15.03 -11.68
CA ARG A 255 7.81 15.75 -12.94
C ARG A 255 6.97 14.95 -13.92
N ILE A 256 5.85 15.53 -14.35
CA ILE A 256 5.10 15.05 -15.51
C ILE A 256 5.74 15.71 -16.75
N ARG A 257 6.47 14.94 -17.53
CA ARG A 257 7.09 15.44 -18.78
C ARG A 257 6.02 15.86 -19.79
N ARG A 258 5.04 14.97 -19.99
CA ARG A 258 3.86 15.20 -20.77
C ARG A 258 2.75 14.24 -20.35
N ALA A 259 1.51 14.73 -20.30
CA ALA A 259 0.31 13.91 -20.25
C ALA A 259 -0.70 14.50 -21.24
N ALA A 260 -1.17 13.69 -22.17
CA ALA A 260 -2.16 14.11 -23.16
C ALA A 260 -3.33 13.11 -23.16
N ALA A 261 -4.52 13.63 -22.92
CA ALA A 261 -5.74 12.85 -22.85
C ALA A 261 -6.84 13.46 -23.74
N THR A 262 -7.60 12.59 -24.38
CA THR A 262 -8.85 12.93 -25.07
C THR A 262 -10.01 12.35 -24.30
N VAL A 263 -11.04 13.16 -24.10
CA VAL A 263 -12.20 12.85 -23.29
C VAL A 263 -13.41 12.60 -24.20
N THR A 264 -14.12 11.51 -23.96
CA THR A 264 -15.41 11.16 -24.56
C THR A 264 -16.36 10.67 -23.46
N PRO A 265 -17.69 10.58 -23.69
CA PRO A 265 -18.60 10.08 -22.66
C PRO A 265 -18.27 8.69 -22.12
N ALA A 266 -17.80 7.81 -23.02
CA ALA A 266 -17.49 6.42 -22.69
C ALA A 266 -16.12 6.24 -22.02
N ALA A 267 -15.15 7.07 -22.41
CA ALA A 267 -13.76 6.86 -21.98
C ALA A 267 -12.90 8.12 -22.06
N MET A 268 -11.86 8.14 -21.26
CA MET A 268 -10.70 9.02 -21.42
C MET A 268 -9.57 8.20 -22.05
N THR A 269 -9.13 8.61 -23.22
CA THR A 269 -7.98 8.00 -23.89
C THR A 269 -6.73 8.78 -23.51
N LEU A 270 -5.83 8.13 -22.81
CA LEU A 270 -4.51 8.62 -22.48
C LEU A 270 -3.57 8.26 -23.63
N GLY A 271 -3.30 9.24 -24.51
CA GLY A 271 -2.43 9.03 -25.66
C GLY A 271 -0.96 8.96 -25.27
N GLU A 272 -0.57 9.80 -24.34
CA GLU A 272 0.78 9.88 -23.80
C GLU A 272 0.73 10.27 -22.32
N PHE A 273 1.53 9.59 -21.53
CA PHE A 273 1.81 9.95 -20.14
C PHE A 273 3.28 9.67 -19.86
N GLY A 274 4.00 10.64 -19.35
CA GLY A 274 5.39 10.50 -18.95
C GLY A 274 5.62 11.17 -17.60
N LEU A 275 6.03 10.38 -16.62
CA LEU A 275 6.32 10.79 -15.25
C LEU A 275 7.78 10.49 -14.91
N THR A 276 8.41 11.36 -14.12
CA THR A 276 9.67 11.04 -13.42
C THR A 276 9.52 11.34 -11.94
N VAL A 277 10.05 10.47 -11.09
CA VAL A 277 10.13 10.63 -9.63
C VAL A 277 11.57 10.34 -9.23
N GLY A 278 12.32 11.39 -8.88
CA GLY A 278 13.76 11.26 -8.69
C GLY A 278 14.44 10.68 -9.93
N ARG A 279 15.08 9.53 -9.78
CA ARG A 279 15.74 8.79 -10.88
C ARG A 279 14.78 7.89 -11.67
N SER A 280 13.61 7.63 -11.12
CA SER A 280 12.63 6.75 -11.73
C SER A 280 11.89 7.44 -12.87
N ASP A 281 11.64 6.71 -13.96
CA ASP A 281 10.77 7.13 -15.05
C ASP A 281 9.59 6.18 -15.19
N LEU A 282 8.47 6.73 -15.62
CA LEU A 282 7.29 5.96 -15.99
C LEU A 282 6.63 6.56 -17.22
N SER A 283 6.28 5.76 -18.17
CA SER A 283 5.43 6.15 -19.30
C SER A 283 4.22 5.24 -19.39
N ALA A 284 3.08 5.81 -19.78
CA ALA A 284 1.86 5.05 -19.95
C ALA A 284 1.02 5.58 -21.11
N ASN A 285 0.22 4.71 -21.70
CA ASN A 285 -0.87 5.03 -22.62
C ASN A 285 -1.98 4.02 -22.48
N GLY A 286 -3.19 4.37 -22.91
CA GLY A 286 -4.31 3.46 -22.84
C GLY A 286 -5.66 4.15 -22.68
N GLN A 287 -6.61 3.45 -22.08
CA GLN A 287 -7.97 3.92 -21.95
C GLN A 287 -8.49 3.73 -20.52
N LEU A 288 -9.15 4.76 -20.01
CA LEU A 288 -9.79 4.80 -18.70
C LEU A 288 -11.29 5.00 -18.88
N THR A 289 -12.10 4.27 -18.12
CA THR A 289 -13.56 4.36 -18.09
C THR A 289 -14.04 4.62 -16.66
N GLY A 290 -15.25 5.16 -16.51
CA GLY A 290 -15.75 5.54 -15.20
C GLY A 290 -15.12 6.80 -14.61
N TYR A 291 -14.27 7.50 -15.38
CA TYR A 291 -13.50 8.66 -14.92
C TYR A 291 -14.37 9.82 -14.40
N ILE A 292 -15.57 10.00 -14.95
CA ILE A 292 -16.51 11.05 -14.49
C ILE A 292 -17.01 10.72 -13.09
N GLY A 293 -17.43 9.48 -12.84
CA GLY A 293 -17.85 9.02 -11.52
C GLY A 293 -16.71 9.06 -10.51
N TYR A 294 -15.51 8.66 -10.93
CA TYR A 294 -14.30 8.74 -10.11
C TYR A 294 -14.00 10.17 -9.64
N LEU A 295 -14.06 11.16 -10.55
CA LEU A 295 -13.77 12.56 -10.24
C LEU A 295 -14.86 13.24 -9.38
N LEU A 296 -16.12 12.83 -9.54
CA LEU A 296 -17.25 13.52 -8.90
C LEU A 296 -17.78 12.82 -7.64
N ARG A 297 -17.54 11.51 -7.49
CA ARG A 297 -18.18 10.68 -6.47
C ARG A 297 -17.26 9.63 -5.85
N ASP A 298 -15.98 9.63 -6.20
CA ASP A 298 -15.01 8.61 -5.76
C ASP A 298 -15.40 7.18 -6.16
N ASP A 299 -16.13 7.05 -7.31
CA ASP A 299 -16.48 5.75 -7.89
C ASP A 299 -15.23 5.02 -8.44
N VAL A 300 -15.40 3.78 -8.89
CA VAL A 300 -14.29 2.98 -9.40
C VAL A 300 -13.80 3.47 -10.76
N LEU A 301 -12.53 3.88 -10.85
CA LEU A 301 -11.84 4.13 -12.11
C LEU A 301 -11.37 2.80 -12.72
N SER A 302 -11.88 2.46 -13.90
CA SER A 302 -11.50 1.24 -14.60
C SER A 302 -10.69 1.54 -15.86
N GLY A 303 -9.85 0.60 -16.30
CA GLY A 303 -9.12 0.81 -17.54
C GLY A 303 -8.05 -0.23 -17.86
N ARG A 304 -7.48 -0.05 -19.05
CA ARG A 304 -6.33 -0.81 -19.51
C ARG A 304 -5.22 0.14 -19.95
N LEU A 305 -4.05 -0.03 -19.36
CA LEU A 305 -2.88 0.79 -19.64
C LEU A 305 -1.69 -0.08 -20.08
N TYR A 306 -0.91 0.44 -21.01
CA TYR A 306 0.45 -0.03 -21.29
C TYR A 306 1.41 0.84 -20.50
N VAL A 307 2.21 0.22 -19.66
CA VAL A 307 3.14 0.90 -18.75
C VAL A 307 4.57 0.49 -19.07
N LYS A 308 5.44 1.48 -19.24
CA LYS A 308 6.86 1.26 -19.51
C LYS A 308 7.73 2.09 -18.58
N SER A 309 8.90 1.54 -18.24
CA SER A 309 9.93 2.24 -17.48
C SER A 309 11.32 1.74 -17.90
N GLU A 310 12.28 2.64 -18.06
CA GLU A 310 13.68 2.28 -18.24
C GLU A 310 14.34 2.01 -16.88
N LEU A 311 13.98 2.79 -15.85
CA LEU A 311 14.44 2.61 -14.48
C LEU A 311 13.33 2.95 -13.49
N LEU A 312 12.99 2.02 -12.63
CA LEU A 312 12.13 2.21 -11.47
C LEU A 312 12.92 1.90 -10.20
N ASP A 313 13.29 2.93 -9.46
CA ASP A 313 14.02 2.81 -8.19
C ASP A 313 13.05 2.88 -7.02
N LEU A 314 12.61 1.71 -6.56
CA LEU A 314 11.67 1.61 -5.45
C LEU A 314 12.32 2.04 -4.12
N ASN A 315 13.64 1.94 -3.97
CA ASN A 315 14.33 2.39 -2.77
C ASN A 315 14.20 3.89 -2.60
N GLU A 316 14.46 4.68 -3.66
CA GLU A 316 14.30 6.13 -3.62
C GLU A 316 12.86 6.56 -3.32
N ILE A 317 11.87 5.81 -3.82
CA ILE A 317 10.45 6.07 -3.57
C ILE A 317 10.10 5.74 -2.12
N MET A 318 10.59 4.62 -1.60
CA MET A 318 10.35 4.19 -0.20
C MET A 318 11.06 5.09 0.81
N ASP A 319 12.30 5.48 0.54
CA ASP A 319 13.08 6.39 1.40
C ASP A 319 12.43 7.78 1.52
N ALA A 320 11.65 8.17 0.52
CA ALA A 320 10.92 9.43 0.51
C ALA A 320 9.57 9.39 1.25
N MET A 321 9.09 8.19 1.62
CA MET A 321 7.89 8.10 2.45
C MET A 321 8.22 8.53 3.89
N PRO A 322 7.33 9.27 4.57
CA PRO A 322 7.60 9.72 5.93
C PRO A 322 7.88 8.54 6.85
N SER A 323 9.11 8.46 7.35
CA SER A 323 9.49 7.47 8.36
C SER A 323 9.09 7.96 9.75
N ALA A 324 8.66 7.05 10.62
CA ALA A 324 8.28 7.36 12.00
C ALA A 324 9.43 7.90 12.88
N GLU A 325 10.67 7.92 12.37
CA GLU A 325 11.87 8.32 13.13
C GLU A 325 12.42 9.73 12.81
N GLY A 326 11.81 10.48 11.89
CA GLY A 326 12.36 11.74 11.37
C GLY A 326 11.66 13.03 11.77
N GLY A 327 10.92 13.07 12.84
CA GLY A 327 10.28 14.28 13.37
C GLY A 327 11.19 15.08 14.27
N ALA A 328 12.04 15.97 13.71
CA ALA A 328 12.60 17.09 14.47
C ALA A 328 11.60 18.26 14.48
N ALA A 329 11.08 18.52 15.69
CA ALA A 329 10.47 19.78 16.14
C ALA A 329 9.12 20.21 15.54
N ASP A 330 8.04 19.60 16.05
CA ASP A 330 6.91 20.35 16.64
C ASP A 330 6.18 19.42 17.61
N GLU A 331 6.16 19.77 18.89
CA GLU A 331 5.81 18.90 20.04
C GLU A 331 4.31 18.58 20.20
N GLU A 332 3.44 18.74 19.19
CA GLU A 332 1.98 18.60 19.38
C GLU A 332 1.22 17.72 18.36
N ALA A 333 1.89 17.04 17.42
CA ALA A 333 1.20 16.04 16.59
C ALA A 333 1.75 14.64 16.85
N PRO A 334 0.93 13.63 17.17
CA PRO A 334 1.41 12.25 17.25
C PRO A 334 1.97 11.86 15.88
N ALA A 335 3.23 11.42 15.84
CA ALA A 335 3.86 10.91 14.64
C ALA A 335 2.97 9.80 14.03
N GLU A 336 2.46 10.01 12.83
CA GLU A 336 1.74 8.94 12.13
C GLU A 336 2.72 7.79 11.88
N PRO A 337 2.32 6.55 12.19
CA PRO A 337 3.19 5.40 11.95
C PRO A 337 3.47 5.26 10.45
N VAL A 338 4.69 4.81 10.11
CA VAL A 338 5.05 4.38 8.74
C VAL A 338 3.95 3.48 8.22
N ARG A 339 3.40 3.81 7.06
CA ARG A 339 2.33 3.01 6.44
C ARG A 339 2.92 2.26 5.26
N ALA A 340 2.61 0.98 5.17
CA ALA A 340 2.84 0.18 3.97
C ALA A 340 2.15 0.85 2.75
N ILE A 341 2.65 0.57 1.54
CA ILE A 341 2.07 1.13 0.31
C ILE A 341 0.63 0.65 0.15
N GLU A 342 -0.33 1.53 0.43
CA GLU A 342 -1.75 1.20 0.30
C GLU A 342 -2.17 1.14 -1.17
N VAL A 343 -2.84 0.06 -1.55
CA VAL A 343 -3.42 -0.08 -2.88
C VAL A 343 -4.83 0.52 -2.87
N PRO A 344 -5.14 1.54 -3.70
CA PRO A 344 -6.45 2.15 -3.72
C PRO A 344 -7.58 1.16 -4.06
N ARG A 345 -8.70 1.25 -3.34
CA ARG A 345 -9.85 0.35 -3.54
C ARG A 345 -10.72 0.74 -4.72
N ASN A 346 -10.73 2.02 -5.07
CA ASN A 346 -11.50 2.61 -6.15
C ASN A 346 -10.81 2.56 -7.52
N LEU A 347 -9.85 1.65 -7.69
CA LEU A 347 -9.23 1.35 -8.98
C LEU A 347 -9.58 -0.06 -9.44
N ASN A 348 -9.73 -0.24 -10.76
CA ASN A 348 -9.82 -1.52 -11.46
C ASN A 348 -9.06 -1.42 -12.78
N LEU A 349 -7.73 -1.51 -12.69
CA LEU A 349 -6.82 -1.29 -13.80
C LEU A 349 -6.12 -2.59 -14.20
N SER A 350 -6.09 -2.88 -15.48
CA SER A 350 -5.24 -3.90 -16.11
C SER A 350 -4.04 -3.19 -16.74
N LEU A 351 -2.85 -3.55 -16.30
CA LEU A 351 -1.59 -2.93 -16.68
C LEU A 351 -0.73 -3.93 -17.45
N ASN A 352 -0.53 -3.71 -18.74
CA ASN A 352 0.49 -4.41 -19.50
C ASN A 352 1.82 -3.71 -19.27
N THR A 353 2.78 -4.39 -18.66
CA THR A 353 4.04 -3.81 -18.20
C THR A 353 5.23 -4.24 -19.03
N ASP A 354 6.15 -3.30 -19.24
CA ASP A 354 7.47 -3.47 -19.85
C ASP A 354 8.44 -2.58 -19.04
N LEU A 355 9.02 -3.16 -17.97
CA LEU A 355 9.91 -2.44 -17.05
C LEU A 355 11.31 -3.00 -17.22
N ARG A 356 12.22 -2.19 -17.77
CA ARG A 356 13.55 -2.65 -18.14
C ARG A 356 14.43 -2.93 -16.93
N LYS A 357 14.35 -2.09 -15.89
CA LYS A 357 15.13 -2.23 -14.68
C LYS A 357 14.36 -1.72 -13.47
N VAL A 358 14.21 -2.58 -12.46
CA VAL A 358 13.64 -2.22 -11.15
C VAL A 358 14.69 -2.48 -10.09
N LEU A 359 14.91 -1.50 -9.22
CA LEU A 359 15.77 -1.60 -8.05
C LEU A 359 14.88 -1.71 -6.81
N PHE A 360 15.06 -2.77 -6.04
CA PHE A 360 14.35 -3.00 -4.78
C PHE A 360 15.29 -3.61 -3.76
N GLU A 361 15.53 -2.92 -2.66
CA GLU A 361 16.59 -3.22 -1.69
C GLU A 361 17.95 -3.36 -2.42
N LYS A 362 18.57 -4.53 -2.33
CA LYS A 362 19.82 -4.87 -3.03
C LYS A 362 19.57 -5.56 -4.38
N MET A 363 18.31 -5.92 -4.68
CA MET A 363 17.96 -6.62 -5.92
C MET A 363 17.94 -5.70 -7.12
N THR A 364 18.46 -6.23 -8.22
CA THR A 364 18.25 -5.68 -9.56
C THR A 364 17.38 -6.65 -10.35
N ILE A 365 16.14 -6.25 -10.61
CA ILE A 365 15.18 -7.02 -11.41
C ILE A 365 15.17 -6.43 -12.81
N GLY A 366 15.46 -7.24 -13.82
CA GLY A 366 15.54 -6.81 -15.22
C GLY A 366 14.39 -7.32 -16.06
N ASP A 367 14.10 -6.60 -17.14
CA ASP A 367 13.21 -7.02 -18.24
C ASP A 367 11.86 -7.59 -17.76
N ILE A 368 11.19 -6.89 -16.82
CA ILE A 368 9.90 -7.30 -16.29
C ILE A 368 8.83 -7.08 -17.38
N SER A 369 8.15 -8.13 -17.77
CA SER A 369 7.06 -8.07 -18.74
C SER A 369 5.91 -8.98 -18.32
N GLY A 370 4.69 -8.55 -18.59
CA GLY A 370 3.46 -9.29 -18.31
C GLY A 370 2.31 -8.39 -17.89
N GLU A 371 1.28 -8.98 -17.32
CA GLU A 371 0.08 -8.26 -16.90
C GLU A 371 0.03 -8.14 -15.37
N MET A 372 -0.27 -6.92 -14.92
CA MET A 372 -0.60 -6.62 -13.53
C MET A 372 -2.03 -6.11 -13.45
N ARG A 373 -2.72 -6.38 -12.36
CA ARG A 373 -4.06 -5.88 -12.10
C ARG A 373 -4.14 -5.20 -10.75
N VAL A 374 -4.63 -3.96 -10.74
CA VAL A 374 -4.93 -3.22 -9.52
C VAL A 374 -6.44 -3.21 -9.34
N ALA A 375 -6.95 -3.87 -8.32
CA ALA A 375 -8.39 -3.90 -8.06
C ALA A 375 -8.70 -4.17 -6.58
N GLY A 376 -9.68 -3.43 -6.02
CA GLY A 376 -10.24 -3.70 -4.70
C GLY A 376 -9.23 -3.69 -3.54
N GLY A 377 -8.20 -2.86 -3.61
CA GLY A 377 -7.15 -2.79 -2.58
C GLY A 377 -6.08 -3.87 -2.73
N ALA A 378 -5.95 -4.47 -3.92
CA ALA A 378 -4.93 -5.46 -4.22
C ALA A 378 -4.26 -5.21 -5.58
N LEU A 379 -2.95 -5.49 -5.63
CA LEU A 379 -2.16 -5.61 -6.84
C LEU A 379 -1.94 -7.10 -7.12
N SER A 380 -2.41 -7.59 -8.25
CA SER A 380 -2.19 -8.97 -8.70
C SER A 380 -1.18 -8.99 -9.85
N LEU A 381 -0.32 -10.00 -9.84
CA LEU A 381 0.68 -10.27 -10.85
C LEU A 381 0.24 -11.49 -11.64
N GLU A 382 0.11 -11.37 -12.97
CA GLU A 382 -0.32 -12.46 -13.83
C GLU A 382 0.84 -12.88 -14.75
N ARG A 383 1.58 -13.92 -14.34
CA ARG A 383 2.71 -14.51 -15.09
C ARG A 383 3.73 -13.47 -15.57
N LEU A 384 4.24 -12.67 -14.65
CA LEU A 384 5.33 -11.75 -14.97
C LEU A 384 6.61 -12.53 -15.29
N ALA A 385 7.20 -12.27 -16.44
CA ALA A 385 8.55 -12.71 -16.76
C ALA A 385 9.55 -11.64 -16.33
N MET A 386 10.70 -12.05 -15.77
CA MET A 386 11.74 -11.13 -15.31
C MET A 386 13.12 -11.78 -15.25
N GLY A 387 14.17 -10.98 -15.24
CA GLY A 387 15.53 -11.37 -14.93
C GLY A 387 15.87 -11.11 -13.47
N VAL A 388 16.27 -12.13 -12.70
CA VAL A 388 16.67 -12.02 -11.29
C VAL A 388 17.85 -12.95 -10.99
N PHE A 389 18.71 -12.54 -10.09
CA PHE A 389 19.82 -13.35 -9.58
C PHE A 389 20.72 -13.94 -10.67
N GLY A 390 20.80 -13.30 -11.84
CA GLY A 390 21.52 -13.76 -13.02
C GLY A 390 20.79 -14.79 -13.87
N GLY A 391 19.61 -15.24 -13.45
CA GLY A 391 18.72 -16.16 -14.17
C GLY A 391 17.46 -15.48 -14.67
N ARG A 392 16.45 -16.27 -14.97
CA ARG A 392 15.10 -15.83 -15.38
C ARG A 392 14.06 -16.36 -14.42
N ALA A 393 13.04 -15.56 -14.16
CA ALA A 393 11.90 -15.96 -13.35
C ALA A 393 10.59 -15.70 -14.08
N THR A 394 9.58 -16.49 -13.72
CA THR A 394 8.17 -16.19 -13.93
C THR A 394 7.50 -16.15 -12.57
N ALA A 395 6.67 -15.15 -12.34
CA ALA A 395 5.98 -14.97 -11.08
C ALA A 395 4.51 -14.63 -11.27
N SER A 396 3.66 -15.21 -10.44
CA SER A 396 2.25 -14.86 -10.25
C SER A 396 2.01 -14.63 -8.78
N GLY A 397 1.07 -13.77 -8.41
CA GLY A 397 0.83 -13.53 -6.99
C GLY A 397 -0.04 -12.32 -6.73
N SER A 398 -0.10 -11.92 -5.48
CA SER A 398 -0.85 -10.74 -5.08
C SER A 398 -0.25 -10.06 -3.85
N TYR A 399 -0.26 -8.75 -3.86
CA TYR A 399 -0.04 -7.89 -2.72
C TYR A 399 -1.37 -7.21 -2.37
N SER A 400 -1.87 -7.36 -1.15
CA SER A 400 -3.18 -6.86 -0.76
C SER A 400 -3.16 -6.11 0.55
N THR A 401 -3.69 -4.89 0.51
CA THR A 401 -3.96 -4.02 1.66
C THR A 401 -5.46 -3.97 2.01
N ALA A 402 -6.27 -4.79 1.34
CA ALA A 402 -7.74 -4.73 1.45
C ALA A 402 -8.26 -5.08 2.85
N ALA A 403 -7.62 -6.00 3.57
CA ALA A 403 -8.04 -6.40 4.91
C ALA A 403 -7.50 -5.44 5.98
N ASP A 404 -6.21 -5.15 5.92
CA ASP A 404 -5.50 -4.28 6.86
C ASP A 404 -4.34 -3.58 6.12
N PRO A 405 -4.42 -2.26 5.90
CA PRO A 405 -3.35 -1.50 5.26
C PRO A 405 -2.03 -1.52 6.03
N ALA A 406 -2.07 -1.68 7.36
CA ALA A 406 -0.87 -1.73 8.20
C ALA A 406 -0.18 -3.10 8.18
N ARG A 407 -0.88 -4.14 7.70
CA ARG A 407 -0.37 -5.51 7.62
C ARG A 407 -0.74 -6.15 6.28
N PRO A 408 -0.12 -5.69 5.18
CA PRO A 408 -0.38 -6.24 3.86
C PRO A 408 -0.10 -7.73 3.79
N VAL A 409 -0.84 -8.42 2.94
CA VAL A 409 -0.64 -9.84 2.68
C VAL A 409 -0.01 -10.01 1.30
N LEU A 410 1.12 -10.73 1.27
CA LEU A 410 1.83 -11.12 0.04
C LEU A 410 1.60 -12.60 -0.21
N LYS A 411 1.21 -12.95 -1.44
CA LYS A 411 1.21 -14.32 -1.97
C LYS A 411 2.00 -14.35 -3.26
N LEU A 412 2.86 -15.34 -3.42
CA LEU A 412 3.74 -15.45 -4.57
C LEU A 412 3.89 -16.92 -4.99
N ASP A 413 3.62 -17.21 -6.24
CA ASP A 413 4.01 -18.42 -6.94
C ASP A 413 5.10 -18.04 -7.95
N ALA A 414 6.26 -18.62 -7.84
CA ALA A 414 7.42 -18.28 -8.66
C ALA A 414 8.15 -19.52 -9.17
N ALA A 415 8.57 -19.43 -10.43
CA ALA A 415 9.49 -20.37 -11.05
C ALA A 415 10.74 -19.63 -11.52
N VAL A 416 11.89 -20.01 -11.02
CA VAL A 416 13.19 -19.42 -11.35
C VAL A 416 14.05 -20.45 -12.08
N SER A 417 14.82 -20.04 -13.07
CA SER A 417 15.73 -20.91 -13.81
C SER A 417 17.08 -20.24 -14.04
N GLY A 418 18.16 -20.98 -13.80
CA GLY A 418 19.53 -20.53 -14.02
C GLY A 418 19.96 -19.41 -13.07
N ALA A 419 19.38 -19.32 -11.87
CA ALA A 419 19.77 -18.34 -10.86
C ALA A 419 21.07 -18.77 -10.16
N SER A 420 21.93 -17.80 -9.86
CA SER A 420 23.17 -18.03 -9.15
C SER A 420 22.95 -18.05 -7.63
N PHE A 421 23.41 -19.10 -6.93
CA PHE A 421 23.37 -19.18 -5.47
C PHE A 421 24.03 -17.96 -4.81
N ARG A 422 25.18 -17.54 -5.33
CA ARG A 422 25.91 -16.39 -4.80
C ARG A 422 25.15 -15.09 -4.95
N LYS A 423 24.64 -14.80 -6.15
CA LYS A 423 23.86 -13.58 -6.37
C LYS A 423 22.58 -13.53 -5.53
N THR A 424 21.89 -14.66 -5.40
CA THR A 424 20.71 -14.76 -4.54
C THR A 424 21.05 -14.42 -3.08
N PHE A 425 22.20 -14.91 -2.58
CA PHE A 425 22.66 -14.55 -1.25
C PHE A 425 23.02 -13.06 -1.12
N GLU A 426 23.71 -12.50 -2.11
CA GLU A 426 24.15 -11.10 -2.09
C GLU A 426 22.96 -10.12 -2.16
N GLU A 427 21.90 -10.46 -2.90
CA GLU A 427 20.79 -9.59 -3.20
C GLU A 427 19.59 -9.77 -2.25
N LEU A 428 19.42 -10.93 -1.58
CA LEU A 428 18.27 -11.21 -0.69
C LEU A 428 18.69 -11.34 0.76
N GLU A 429 18.34 -10.38 1.60
CA GLU A 429 18.66 -10.39 3.04
C GLU A 429 17.99 -11.57 3.76
N MET A 430 16.77 -11.93 3.40
CA MET A 430 16.10 -13.09 3.95
C MET A 430 16.86 -14.39 3.69
N VAL A 431 17.50 -14.53 2.53
CA VAL A 431 18.35 -15.70 2.21
C VAL A 431 19.63 -15.68 3.03
N GLN A 432 20.19 -14.51 3.31
CA GLN A 432 21.35 -14.38 4.20
C GLN A 432 21.07 -14.91 5.62
N GLN A 433 19.86 -14.68 6.09
CA GLN A 433 19.42 -15.12 7.42
C GLN A 433 19.03 -16.61 7.43
N LEU A 434 18.26 -17.07 6.45
CA LEU A 434 17.66 -18.41 6.44
C LEU A 434 18.55 -19.49 5.84
N VAL A 435 19.39 -19.15 4.84
CA VAL A 435 20.18 -20.12 4.06
C VAL A 435 21.62 -19.62 3.86
N PRO A 436 22.38 -19.36 4.95
CA PRO A 436 23.73 -18.79 4.86
C PRO A 436 24.71 -19.66 4.05
N ILE A 437 24.39 -20.93 3.84
CA ILE A 437 25.20 -21.83 3.00
C ILE A 437 25.32 -21.34 1.55
N PHE A 438 24.33 -20.54 1.05
CA PHE A 438 24.39 -19.99 -0.31
C PHE A 438 25.62 -19.10 -0.55
N ALA A 439 26.13 -18.45 0.50
CA ALA A 439 27.40 -17.69 0.42
C ALA A 439 28.58 -18.54 -0.02
N LYS A 440 28.56 -19.82 0.32
CA LYS A 440 29.64 -20.80 0.09
C LYS A 440 29.31 -21.76 -1.06
N THR A 441 28.16 -21.58 -1.71
CA THR A 441 27.64 -22.43 -2.79
C THR A 441 27.90 -21.78 -4.14
N GLY A 442 28.61 -22.48 -5.00
CA GLY A 442 28.79 -22.13 -6.41
C GLY A 442 27.87 -22.96 -7.31
N GLY A 443 27.62 -22.44 -8.49
CA GLY A 443 26.72 -23.03 -9.47
C GLY A 443 25.39 -22.27 -9.59
N ASP A 444 24.55 -22.78 -10.47
CA ASP A 444 23.25 -22.21 -10.77
C ASP A 444 22.13 -23.19 -10.34
N TYR A 445 20.97 -22.65 -10.06
CA TYR A 445 19.82 -23.45 -9.65
C TYR A 445 18.53 -23.02 -10.37
N SER A 446 17.57 -23.92 -10.35
CA SER A 446 16.16 -23.64 -10.66
C SER A 446 15.34 -23.85 -9.39
N LEU A 447 14.33 -23.02 -9.20
CA LEU A 447 13.46 -23.01 -8.02
C LEU A 447 12.00 -22.96 -8.46
N SER A 448 11.15 -23.80 -7.89
CA SER A 448 9.73 -23.56 -7.81
C SER A 448 9.36 -23.20 -6.38
N LEU A 449 8.57 -22.17 -6.18
CA LEU A 449 8.25 -21.61 -4.86
C LEU A 449 6.79 -21.16 -4.84
N ASP A 450 6.04 -21.64 -3.85
CA ASP A 450 4.77 -21.08 -3.40
C ASP A 450 5.00 -20.46 -2.03
N LEU A 451 4.64 -19.18 -1.85
CA LEU A 451 4.94 -18.40 -0.66
C LEU A 451 3.75 -17.53 -0.26
N GLY A 452 3.43 -17.51 1.04
CA GLY A 452 2.48 -16.57 1.65
C GLY A 452 3.06 -16.00 2.93
N THR A 453 2.95 -14.67 3.10
CA THR A 453 3.40 -13.96 4.31
C THR A 453 2.61 -12.67 4.49
N SER A 454 2.56 -12.18 5.74
CA SER A 454 2.19 -10.79 6.03
C SER A 454 3.44 -9.93 6.00
N LEU A 455 3.28 -8.68 5.60
CA LEU A 455 4.34 -7.67 5.68
C LEU A 455 4.08 -6.74 6.87
N ASP A 456 5.12 -6.14 7.39
CA ASP A 456 5.01 -5.05 8.37
C ASP A 456 4.87 -3.69 7.66
N ALA A 457 4.81 -2.63 8.43
CA ALA A 457 4.68 -1.27 7.92
C ALA A 457 5.90 -0.81 7.08
N ALA A 458 7.07 -1.40 7.28
CA ALA A 458 8.28 -1.17 6.51
C ALA A 458 8.38 -2.08 5.28
N MET A 459 7.31 -2.81 4.93
CA MET A 459 7.25 -3.77 3.82
C MET A 459 8.14 -5.01 4.02
N SER A 460 8.67 -5.22 5.22
CA SER A 460 9.47 -6.40 5.54
C SER A 460 8.59 -7.61 5.85
N PRO A 461 8.94 -8.82 5.38
CA PRO A 461 8.17 -10.03 5.67
C PRO A 461 8.16 -10.38 7.17
N ASP A 462 6.98 -10.61 7.72
CA ASP A 462 6.86 -11.22 9.05
C ASP A 462 7.21 -12.71 8.97
N LEU A 463 8.44 -13.03 9.34
CA LEU A 463 8.98 -14.38 9.24
C LEU A 463 8.20 -15.43 10.05
N ARG A 464 7.40 -15.02 11.05
CA ARG A 464 6.50 -15.92 11.78
C ARG A 464 5.25 -16.28 10.99
N SER A 465 4.80 -15.37 10.11
CA SER A 465 3.66 -15.62 9.22
C SER A 465 4.08 -16.31 7.92
N LEU A 466 5.40 -16.42 7.68
CA LEU A 466 5.95 -16.97 6.45
C LEU A 466 5.64 -18.46 6.34
N ASN A 467 4.82 -18.79 5.34
CA ASN A 467 4.57 -20.15 4.90
C ASN A 467 5.04 -20.28 3.45
N ALA A 468 5.88 -21.27 3.19
CA ALA A 468 6.33 -21.53 1.84
C ALA A 468 6.57 -23.02 1.61
N ALA A 469 6.48 -23.43 0.36
CA ALA A 469 6.90 -24.74 -0.11
C ALA A 469 7.59 -24.59 -1.46
N GLY A 470 8.63 -25.40 -1.70
CA GLY A 470 9.37 -25.31 -2.95
C GLY A 470 10.28 -26.48 -3.22
N GLU A 471 10.85 -26.45 -4.42
CA GLU A 471 11.86 -27.41 -4.88
C GLU A 471 13.00 -26.65 -5.55
N ILE A 472 14.22 -26.85 -5.05
CA ILE A 472 15.44 -26.37 -5.68
C ILE A 472 16.07 -27.53 -6.47
N LYS A 473 16.43 -27.27 -7.73
CA LYS A 473 17.18 -28.19 -8.59
C LYS A 473 18.45 -27.53 -9.07
N SER A 474 19.55 -28.25 -9.04
CA SER A 474 20.82 -27.80 -9.62
C SER A 474 21.53 -28.94 -10.32
N ALA A 475 21.99 -28.70 -11.53
CA ALA A 475 22.78 -29.67 -12.28
C ALA A 475 24.19 -29.87 -11.67
N ASN A 476 24.77 -28.81 -11.10
CA ASN A 476 26.09 -28.84 -10.50
C ASN A 476 26.14 -27.91 -9.29
N ILE A 477 26.43 -28.45 -8.12
CA ILE A 477 26.61 -27.70 -6.87
C ILE A 477 28.07 -27.89 -6.41
N HIS A 478 28.72 -26.76 -6.12
CA HIS A 478 30.03 -26.74 -5.51
C HIS A 478 29.93 -26.03 -4.16
N VAL A 479 30.16 -26.76 -3.06
CA VAL A 479 30.19 -26.17 -1.72
C VAL A 479 31.52 -26.50 -1.07
N GLN A 480 32.18 -25.51 -0.50
CA GLN A 480 33.47 -25.68 0.19
C GLN A 480 33.59 -24.70 1.36
N ASN A 481 34.54 -25.02 2.25
CA ASN A 481 34.83 -24.20 3.43
C ASN A 481 33.64 -24.10 4.39
N ILE A 482 32.98 -25.21 4.65
CA ILE A 482 31.89 -25.35 5.63
C ILE A 482 32.41 -26.14 6.83
N GLU A 483 32.35 -25.56 8.02
CA GLU A 483 32.85 -26.16 9.26
C GLU A 483 32.18 -27.51 9.59
N ALA A 484 30.89 -27.63 9.26
CA ALA A 484 30.16 -28.89 9.41
C ALA A 484 30.75 -30.01 8.54
N PHE A 485 31.23 -29.71 7.34
CA PHE A 485 31.85 -30.69 6.45
C PHE A 485 33.28 -31.04 6.88
N ASP A 486 34.04 -30.07 7.38
CA ASP A 486 35.34 -30.32 7.97
C ASP A 486 35.23 -31.23 9.19
N ALA A 487 34.25 -30.98 10.04
CA ALA A 487 33.97 -31.82 11.21
C ALA A 487 33.47 -33.22 10.80
N LEU A 488 32.66 -33.34 9.77
CA LEU A 488 32.20 -34.61 9.21
C LEU A 488 33.36 -35.41 8.61
N ALA A 489 34.19 -34.77 7.80
CA ALA A 489 35.39 -35.38 7.20
C ALA A 489 36.33 -35.94 8.27
N LYS A 490 36.56 -35.14 9.34
CA LYS A 490 37.37 -35.56 10.49
C LYS A 490 36.75 -36.74 11.25
N ALA A 491 35.40 -36.70 11.48
CA ALA A 491 34.69 -37.73 12.21
C ALA A 491 34.65 -39.07 11.47
N LEU A 492 34.61 -39.07 10.14
CA LEU A 492 34.54 -40.24 9.29
C LEU A 492 35.90 -40.63 8.69
N GLY A 493 36.97 -39.84 8.92
CA GLY A 493 38.31 -40.09 8.38
C GLY A 493 38.37 -40.03 6.85
N ASN A 494 37.53 -39.23 6.23
CA ASN A 494 37.45 -39.12 4.77
C ASN A 494 37.47 -37.64 4.33
N ASP A 495 38.62 -37.19 3.76
CA ASP A 495 38.84 -35.81 3.33
C ASP A 495 37.99 -35.41 2.10
N ASP A 496 37.46 -36.35 1.33
CA ASP A 496 36.55 -36.08 0.20
C ASP A 496 35.23 -35.44 0.67
N LEU A 497 34.88 -35.59 1.94
CA LEU A 497 33.70 -34.99 2.54
C LEU A 497 33.88 -33.51 2.90
N ARG A 498 35.06 -32.91 2.72
CA ARG A 498 35.28 -31.45 2.92
C ARG A 498 34.71 -30.59 1.82
N LYS A 499 34.40 -31.18 0.67
CA LYS A 499 33.86 -30.51 -0.50
C LYS A 499 32.63 -31.24 -0.99
N ILE A 500 31.57 -30.49 -1.28
CA ILE A 500 30.46 -31.02 -2.05
C ILE A 500 30.69 -30.66 -3.52
N GLU A 501 30.83 -31.66 -4.35
CA GLU A 501 30.71 -31.56 -5.80
C GLU A 501 29.57 -32.49 -6.19
N ALA A 502 28.33 -31.99 -6.08
CA ALA A 502 27.16 -32.80 -6.33
C ALA A 502 26.52 -32.44 -7.69
N ARG A 503 26.01 -33.46 -8.37
CA ARG A 503 25.28 -33.31 -9.65
C ARG A 503 23.85 -33.74 -9.48
N ASP A 504 22.97 -33.12 -10.29
CA ASP A 504 21.56 -33.45 -10.39
C ASP A 504 20.83 -33.47 -9.02
N VAL A 505 21.11 -32.46 -8.21
CA VAL A 505 20.54 -32.31 -6.87
C VAL A 505 19.14 -31.75 -6.96
N ALA A 506 18.19 -32.36 -6.26
CA ALA A 506 16.82 -31.87 -6.08
C ALA A 506 16.47 -31.86 -4.59
N ILE A 507 16.16 -30.69 -4.05
CA ILE A 507 15.84 -30.48 -2.64
C ILE A 507 14.44 -29.90 -2.53
N ARG A 508 13.52 -30.66 -1.95
CA ARG A 508 12.19 -30.16 -1.59
C ARG A 508 12.21 -29.66 -0.16
N PHE A 509 11.59 -28.50 0.03
CA PHE A 509 11.54 -27.85 1.33
C PHE A 509 10.19 -27.24 1.62
N SER A 510 9.94 -27.01 2.89
CA SER A 510 8.84 -26.17 3.37
C SER A 510 9.36 -25.19 4.42
N ILE A 511 8.73 -24.03 4.50
CA ILE A 511 9.00 -23.03 5.53
C ILE A 511 7.72 -22.85 6.33
N LYS A 512 7.80 -23.02 7.63
CA LYS A 512 6.70 -22.82 8.55
C LYS A 512 7.23 -22.41 9.93
N ASP A 513 6.56 -21.48 10.59
CA ASP A 513 6.89 -21.02 11.94
C ASP A 513 8.39 -20.59 12.06
N GLY A 514 8.90 -19.94 11.00
CA GLY A 514 10.30 -19.49 10.96
C GLY A 514 11.33 -20.60 10.82
N ARG A 515 10.95 -21.78 10.34
CA ARG A 515 11.84 -22.92 10.17
C ARG A 515 11.73 -23.52 8.77
N ILE A 516 12.88 -23.65 8.10
CA ILE A 516 12.98 -24.38 6.84
C ILE A 516 13.17 -25.86 7.15
N THR A 517 12.33 -26.72 6.61
CA THR A 517 12.46 -28.17 6.71
C THR A 517 12.65 -28.77 5.32
N THR A 518 13.71 -29.57 5.14
CA THR A 518 13.97 -30.29 3.89
C THR A 518 13.45 -31.72 3.96
N GLN A 519 12.82 -32.18 2.87
CA GLN A 519 12.56 -33.61 2.69
C GLN A 519 13.88 -34.35 2.46
N PRO A 520 13.93 -35.69 2.69
CA PRO A 520 15.12 -36.47 2.39
C PRO A 520 15.56 -36.32 0.93
N PHE A 521 16.82 -36.02 0.73
CA PHE A 521 17.43 -35.88 -0.60
C PHE A 521 18.81 -36.51 -0.64
N ASP A 522 19.22 -36.92 -1.82
CA ASP A 522 20.51 -37.61 -2.02
C ASP A 522 21.56 -36.63 -2.55
N LEU A 523 22.73 -36.70 -1.92
CA LEU A 523 23.96 -36.03 -2.37
C LEU A 523 25.06 -37.05 -2.67
N LYS A 524 25.74 -36.86 -3.78
CA LYS A 524 26.92 -37.66 -4.10
C LYS A 524 28.19 -36.83 -3.86
N MET A 525 28.95 -37.17 -2.85
CA MET A 525 30.16 -36.47 -2.45
C MET A 525 31.36 -37.39 -2.51
N GLY A 526 32.40 -37.04 -3.28
CA GLY A 526 33.67 -37.81 -3.33
C GLY A 526 33.49 -39.32 -3.55
N GLY A 527 32.49 -39.75 -4.31
CA GLY A 527 32.18 -41.18 -4.51
C GLY A 527 31.29 -41.79 -3.41
N VAL A 528 30.92 -41.03 -2.38
CA VAL A 528 30.04 -41.45 -1.28
C VAL A 528 28.63 -40.91 -1.51
N ASN A 529 27.64 -41.78 -1.35
CA ASN A 529 26.22 -41.35 -1.36
C ASN A 529 25.82 -40.97 0.06
N ILE A 530 25.22 -39.77 0.19
CA ILE A 530 24.70 -39.25 1.45
C ILE A 530 23.22 -38.94 1.25
N ASN A 531 22.37 -39.55 2.06
CA ASN A 531 20.95 -39.14 2.15
C ASN A 531 20.82 -38.19 3.33
N LEU A 532 20.32 -36.98 3.09
CA LEU A 532 20.25 -35.88 4.05
C LEU A 532 18.82 -35.35 4.18
N ALA A 533 18.36 -35.18 5.42
CA ALA A 533 17.11 -34.50 5.74
C ALA A 533 17.29 -33.71 7.03
N GLY A 534 16.56 -32.61 7.16
CA GLY A 534 16.65 -31.83 8.39
C GLY A 534 15.98 -30.48 8.31
N SER A 535 16.33 -29.62 9.25
CA SER A 535 15.74 -28.29 9.32
C SER A 535 16.74 -27.23 9.78
N THR A 536 16.48 -25.99 9.37
CA THR A 536 17.21 -24.78 9.76
C THR A 536 16.23 -23.77 10.32
N GLY A 537 16.50 -23.24 11.51
CA GLY A 537 15.70 -22.18 12.13
C GLY A 537 16.20 -20.77 11.77
N LEU A 538 15.36 -19.77 11.96
CA LEU A 538 15.70 -18.34 11.86
C LEU A 538 16.85 -17.92 12.80
N ASP A 539 16.97 -18.63 13.92
CA ASP A 539 18.03 -18.48 14.90
C ASP A 539 19.35 -19.14 14.46
N GLN A 540 19.43 -19.58 13.19
CA GLN A 540 20.55 -20.31 12.59
C GLN A 540 20.81 -21.68 13.23
N THR A 541 19.91 -22.18 14.09
CA THR A 541 20.00 -23.55 14.59
C THR A 541 19.77 -24.53 13.47
N ILE A 542 20.55 -25.61 13.46
CA ILE A 542 20.44 -26.68 12.47
C ILE A 542 20.15 -28.00 13.17
N ASP A 543 19.33 -28.83 12.55
CA ASP A 543 19.06 -30.21 12.96
C ASP A 543 18.91 -31.06 11.70
N TYR A 544 20.01 -31.71 11.31
CA TYR A 544 20.06 -32.55 10.12
C TYR A 544 20.46 -33.95 10.47
N LYS A 545 19.85 -34.94 9.81
CA LYS A 545 20.20 -36.34 9.85
C LYS A 545 20.75 -36.77 8.49
N ALA A 546 21.93 -37.31 8.48
CA ALA A 546 22.57 -37.85 7.29
C ALA A 546 22.79 -39.35 7.41
N LYS A 547 22.48 -40.11 6.35
CA LYS A 547 22.90 -41.49 6.17
C LYS A 547 24.01 -41.50 5.13
N VAL A 548 25.23 -41.85 5.58
CA VAL A 548 26.44 -41.87 4.74
C VAL A 548 26.74 -43.31 4.33
N ALA A 549 26.70 -43.61 3.04
CA ALA A 549 27.03 -44.94 2.53
C ALA A 549 28.56 -45.23 2.72
N VAL A 550 28.89 -46.41 3.21
CA VAL A 550 30.29 -46.84 3.42
C VAL A 550 30.72 -47.71 2.24
N PRO A 551 31.65 -47.24 1.40
CA PRO A 551 32.15 -48.04 0.28
C PRO A 551 32.88 -49.32 0.76
N GLY A 552 32.45 -50.49 0.26
CA GLY A 552 33.12 -51.76 0.57
C GLY A 552 32.75 -52.43 1.89
N GLY A 553 31.80 -51.86 2.65
CA GLY A 553 31.32 -52.41 3.92
C GLY A 553 30.48 -53.66 3.70
N LYS A 554 30.96 -54.83 4.11
CA LYS A 554 30.22 -56.09 4.04
C LYS A 554 29.21 -56.26 5.18
N THR A 555 29.42 -55.54 6.30
CA THR A 555 28.62 -55.63 7.53
C THR A 555 27.95 -54.31 7.88
N LEU A 556 28.49 -53.18 7.51
CA LEU A 556 27.91 -51.84 7.74
C LEU A 556 27.74 -51.16 6.38
N GLN A 557 26.49 -51.06 5.90
CA GLN A 557 26.23 -50.44 4.60
C GLN A 557 26.12 -48.91 4.69
N SER A 558 25.73 -48.36 5.83
CA SER A 558 25.63 -46.90 6.07
C SER A 558 25.90 -46.52 7.53
N VAL A 559 26.36 -45.29 7.75
CA VAL A 559 26.54 -44.70 9.08
C VAL A 559 25.56 -43.54 9.21
N GLY A 560 24.77 -43.55 10.30
CA GLY A 560 23.92 -42.41 10.68
C GLY A 560 24.79 -41.30 11.27
N VAL A 561 24.53 -40.07 10.87
CA VAL A 561 25.22 -38.86 11.37
C VAL A 561 24.14 -37.82 11.73
N ASN A 562 24.14 -37.36 12.98
CA ASN A 562 23.31 -36.25 13.40
C ASN A 562 24.15 -34.97 13.44
N ILE A 563 23.66 -33.91 12.78
CA ILE A 563 24.31 -32.61 12.66
C ILE A 563 23.40 -31.57 13.31
N GLY A 564 23.72 -31.18 14.53
CA GLY A 564 22.99 -30.17 15.30
C GLY A 564 23.82 -28.93 15.55
N GLY A 565 23.37 -28.04 16.45
CA GLY A 565 24.06 -26.81 16.79
C GLY A 565 23.64 -25.64 15.89
N THR A 566 24.61 -24.86 15.41
CA THR A 566 24.38 -23.75 14.47
C THR A 566 25.29 -23.91 13.24
N PHE A 567 25.04 -23.16 12.17
CA PHE A 567 25.92 -23.18 10.99
C PHE A 567 27.39 -22.81 11.33
N SER A 568 27.58 -21.89 12.28
CA SER A 568 28.89 -21.43 12.73
C SER A 568 29.52 -22.30 13.83
N SER A 569 28.73 -23.18 14.46
CA SER A 569 29.23 -24.08 15.53
C SER A 569 28.46 -25.41 15.46
N PRO A 570 28.70 -26.22 14.41
CA PRO A 570 28.02 -27.49 14.23
C PRO A 570 28.45 -28.53 15.26
N LYS A 571 27.51 -29.32 15.76
CA LYS A 571 27.73 -30.46 16.64
C LYS A 571 27.44 -31.75 15.88
N ILE A 572 28.43 -32.57 15.65
CA ILE A 572 28.29 -33.84 14.94
C ILE A 572 28.36 -35.00 15.93
N THR A 573 27.37 -35.89 15.84
CA THR A 573 27.33 -37.15 16.58
C THR A 573 27.11 -38.30 15.62
N LEU A 574 27.93 -39.35 15.77
CA LEU A 574 27.81 -40.53 14.93
C LEU A 574 26.81 -41.51 15.56
N GLY A 575 25.82 -41.94 14.81
CA GLY A 575 24.82 -42.94 15.18
C GLY A 575 25.36 -44.39 14.95
N ILE A 576 26.58 -44.64 15.41
CA ILE A 576 27.24 -45.97 15.24
C ILE A 576 26.42 -47.05 15.94
N ARG A 577 25.75 -46.69 17.02
CA ARG A 577 24.89 -47.60 17.80
C ARG A 577 23.63 -47.99 17.05
N GLU A 578 22.94 -47.05 16.41
CA GLU A 578 21.75 -47.29 15.58
C GLU A 578 22.07 -48.12 14.33
N ALA A 579 23.24 -47.91 13.71
CA ALA A 579 23.69 -48.67 12.56
C ALA A 579 24.14 -50.09 12.96
N ALA A 580 24.71 -50.26 14.16
CA ALA A 580 25.02 -51.57 14.70
C ALA A 580 23.75 -52.34 15.11
N GLU A 581 22.75 -51.68 15.66
CA GLU A 581 21.44 -52.26 16.02
C GLU A 581 20.66 -52.65 14.76
N GLU A 582 20.67 -51.84 13.67
CA GLU A 582 20.05 -52.18 12.38
C GLU A 582 20.78 -53.34 11.67
N ALA A 583 22.10 -53.41 11.76
CA ALA A 583 22.88 -54.53 11.24
C ALA A 583 22.69 -55.81 12.06
N VAL A 584 22.60 -55.70 13.38
CA VAL A 584 22.25 -56.82 14.28
C VAL A 584 20.80 -57.28 14.04
N LYS A 585 19.86 -56.33 13.83
CA LYS A 585 18.49 -56.65 13.53
C LYS A 585 18.32 -57.38 12.20
N ASN A 586 19.03 -56.95 11.16
CA ASN A 586 19.02 -57.64 9.85
C ASN A 586 19.63 -59.03 9.92
N VAL A 587 20.69 -59.23 10.73
CA VAL A 587 21.28 -60.55 10.97
C VAL A 587 20.39 -61.41 11.87
N VAL A 588 19.73 -60.82 12.84
CA VAL A 588 18.78 -61.49 13.75
C VAL A 588 17.47 -61.86 13.01
N ASP A 589 16.95 -60.97 12.16
CA ASP A 589 15.75 -61.29 11.34
C ASP A 589 16.03 -62.40 10.32
N GLU A 590 17.27 -62.50 9.79
CA GLU A 590 17.71 -63.58 8.92
C GLU A 590 17.95 -64.90 9.68
N GLN A 591 18.32 -64.85 10.96
CA GLN A 591 18.45 -66.02 11.84
C GLN A 591 17.14 -66.40 12.52
N ILE A 592 16.25 -65.45 12.87
CA ILE A 592 14.93 -65.73 13.44
C ILE A 592 14.03 -66.40 12.44
N GLN A 593 14.16 -66.14 11.13
CA GLN A 593 13.47 -66.90 10.08
C GLN A 593 13.91 -68.35 10.01
N LYS A 594 15.03 -68.71 10.66
CA LYS A 594 15.59 -70.08 10.73
C LYS A 594 15.34 -70.80 12.04
N LEU A 595 14.86 -70.15 13.10
CA LEU A 595 14.70 -70.73 14.44
C LEU A 595 13.33 -70.34 15.05
N THR A 596 12.31 -71.12 14.75
CA THR A 596 11.00 -71.07 15.44
C THR A 596 11.10 -71.75 16.81
N GLY A 597 11.08 -70.95 17.94
CA GLY A 597 10.97 -71.45 19.31
C GLY A 597 10.71 -70.31 20.30
N SER A 598 9.53 -70.24 20.85
CA SER A 598 8.72 -69.07 21.18
C SER A 598 8.63 -68.58 22.63
N GLU A 599 9.52 -68.81 23.54
CA GLU A 599 9.31 -68.33 24.95
C GLU A 599 10.29 -67.21 25.45
N SER A 600 11.41 -66.95 24.81
CA SER A 600 12.34 -65.91 25.24
C SER A 600 12.05 -64.51 24.66
N LEU A 601 11.22 -64.40 23.63
CA LEU A 601 10.92 -63.17 22.90
C LEU A 601 10.02 -62.21 23.72
N SER A 602 9.17 -62.71 24.59
CA SER A 602 8.23 -61.94 25.42
C SER A 602 8.91 -61.18 26.55
N GLU A 603 9.96 -61.73 27.17
CA GLU A 603 10.74 -61.09 28.23
C GLU A 603 11.71 -60.01 27.66
N GLU A 604 12.27 -60.23 26.49
CA GLU A 604 13.16 -59.31 25.81
C GLU A 604 12.41 -58.06 25.33
N ILE A 605 11.19 -58.23 24.77
CA ILE A 605 10.27 -57.13 24.37
C ILE A 605 9.84 -56.31 25.59
N ALA A 606 9.51 -56.93 26.72
CA ALA A 606 9.16 -56.26 27.94
C ALA A 606 10.33 -55.42 28.51
N LYS A 607 11.54 -55.91 28.44
CA LYS A 607 12.77 -55.23 28.87
C LYS A 607 13.14 -54.06 27.95
N GLN A 608 12.95 -54.21 26.64
CA GLN A 608 13.15 -53.14 25.67
C GLN A 608 12.07 -52.03 25.83
N ALA A 609 10.83 -52.37 26.13
CA ALA A 609 9.78 -51.41 26.42
C ALA A 609 10.06 -50.60 27.68
N GLU A 610 10.59 -51.25 28.74
CA GLU A 610 10.97 -50.57 29.98
C GLU A 610 12.17 -49.64 29.77
N ASN A 611 13.15 -50.03 28.99
CA ASN A 611 14.29 -49.20 28.62
C ASN A 611 13.89 -47.99 27.79
N LEU A 612 13.02 -48.14 26.79
CA LEU A 612 12.48 -47.01 25.99
C LEU A 612 11.70 -45.99 26.84
N ARG A 613 10.90 -46.45 27.77
CA ARG A 613 10.21 -45.58 28.74
C ARG A 613 11.22 -44.80 29.62
N ALA A 614 12.22 -45.49 30.12
CA ALA A 614 13.22 -44.89 30.98
C ALA A 614 14.10 -43.86 30.21
N GLU A 615 14.43 -44.11 28.95
CA GLU A 615 15.17 -43.19 28.11
C GLU A 615 14.36 -41.95 27.72
N ALA A 616 13.09 -42.14 27.31
CA ALA A 616 12.19 -41.04 27.00
C ALA A 616 11.98 -40.08 28.21
N LYS A 617 11.76 -40.68 29.39
CA LYS A 617 11.62 -39.93 30.65
C LYS A 617 12.89 -39.16 31.00
N ARG A 618 14.07 -39.78 30.91
CA ARG A 618 15.36 -39.11 31.17
C ARG A 618 15.66 -37.99 30.17
N ALA A 619 15.27 -38.16 28.90
CA ALA A 619 15.40 -37.13 27.88
C ALA A 619 14.46 -35.94 28.15
N GLY A 620 13.22 -36.21 28.55
CA GLY A 620 12.26 -35.18 28.97
C GLY A 620 12.72 -34.40 30.18
N GLU A 621 13.21 -35.10 31.25
CA GLU A 621 13.75 -34.45 32.45
C GLU A 621 14.95 -33.55 32.15
N LYS A 622 15.84 -33.94 31.23
CA LYS A 622 16.98 -33.14 30.77
C LYS A 622 16.54 -31.90 30.01
N LEU A 623 15.52 -32.00 29.17
CA LEU A 623 14.93 -30.88 28.43
C LEU A 623 14.34 -29.82 29.37
N ILE A 624 13.57 -30.29 30.35
CA ILE A 624 12.97 -29.40 31.36
C ILE A 624 14.04 -28.73 32.22
N ALA A 625 15.06 -29.48 32.65
CA ALA A 625 16.18 -28.93 33.44
C ALA A 625 16.98 -27.88 32.66
N ALA A 626 17.25 -28.12 31.36
CA ALA A 626 17.93 -27.15 30.50
C ALA A 626 17.10 -25.85 30.30
N ALA A 627 15.80 -25.98 30.13
CA ALA A 627 14.90 -24.83 30.00
C ALA A 627 14.83 -24.02 31.32
N GLN A 628 14.82 -24.68 32.46
CA GLN A 628 14.86 -24.04 33.77
C GLN A 628 16.18 -23.29 34.02
N GLU A 629 17.30 -23.87 33.59
CA GLU A 629 18.62 -23.20 33.66
C GLU A 629 18.66 -21.96 32.75
N GLN A 630 18.12 -22.05 31.53
CA GLN A 630 18.02 -20.90 30.63
C GLN A 630 17.08 -19.81 31.18
N ARG A 631 15.95 -20.19 31.77
CA ARG A 631 15.07 -19.26 32.48
C ARG A 631 15.82 -18.51 33.59
N ALA A 632 16.58 -19.20 34.42
CA ALA A 632 17.37 -18.60 35.48
C ALA A 632 18.40 -17.59 34.93
N LYS A 633 19.12 -17.94 33.88
CA LYS A 633 20.09 -17.05 33.21
C LYS A 633 19.44 -15.81 32.59
N LEU A 634 18.24 -15.94 31.99
CA LEU A 634 17.47 -14.82 31.44
C LEU A 634 17.02 -13.85 32.54
N VAL A 635 16.54 -14.37 33.65
CA VAL A 635 16.07 -13.57 34.79
C VAL A 635 17.25 -12.85 35.45
N GLU A 636 18.38 -13.53 35.64
CA GLU A 636 19.61 -12.97 36.19
C GLU A 636 20.18 -11.85 35.29
N ALA A 637 20.24 -12.06 33.98
CA ALA A 637 20.67 -11.05 33.01
C ALA A 637 19.75 -9.83 32.94
N ALA A 638 18.48 -10.00 33.28
CA ALA A 638 17.49 -8.93 33.30
C ALA A 638 17.45 -8.19 34.67
N ALA A 639 18.02 -8.74 35.72
CA ALA A 639 17.97 -8.17 37.07
C ALA A 639 18.60 -6.77 37.15
N SER A 640 19.62 -6.49 36.33
CA SER A 640 20.28 -5.19 36.26
C SER A 640 19.60 -4.17 35.33
N LYS A 641 18.56 -4.58 34.59
CA LYS A 641 17.91 -3.76 33.53
C LYS A 641 16.55 -3.17 33.95
N GLY A 642 16.16 -3.34 35.22
CA GLY A 642 14.94 -2.76 35.79
C GLY A 642 13.75 -3.73 35.90
N ALA A 643 12.72 -3.32 36.62
CA ALA A 643 11.58 -4.18 37.01
C ALA A 643 10.78 -4.72 35.80
N LEU A 644 10.58 -3.90 34.75
CA LEU A 644 9.85 -4.32 33.53
C LEU A 644 10.64 -5.36 32.73
N ALA A 645 11.98 -5.22 32.65
CA ALA A 645 12.84 -6.18 31.96
C ALA A 645 12.85 -7.53 32.68
N ARG A 646 12.81 -7.52 34.02
CA ARG A 646 12.71 -8.71 34.85
C ARG A 646 11.39 -9.45 34.64
N ILE A 647 10.27 -8.75 34.65
CA ILE A 647 8.93 -9.34 34.37
C ILE A 647 8.84 -9.94 32.96
N ALA A 648 9.44 -9.28 31.97
CA ALA A 648 9.48 -9.79 30.62
C ALA A 648 10.36 -11.06 30.51
N ALA A 649 11.50 -11.11 31.21
CA ALA A 649 12.39 -12.27 31.26
C ALA A 649 11.76 -13.45 32.02
N GLU A 650 11.03 -13.20 33.11
CA GLU A 650 10.26 -14.21 33.82
C GLU A 650 9.19 -14.83 32.94
N LYS A 651 8.36 -14.00 32.27
CA LYS A 651 7.32 -14.49 31.33
C LYS A 651 7.89 -15.23 30.12
N GLY A 652 9.02 -14.74 29.57
CA GLY A 652 9.73 -15.43 28.48
C GLY A 652 10.31 -16.77 28.90
N GLY A 653 10.89 -16.82 30.09
CA GLY A 653 11.43 -18.03 30.69
C GLY A 653 10.38 -19.06 31.04
N ASP A 654 9.21 -18.63 31.56
CA ASP A 654 8.08 -19.52 31.84
C ASP A 654 7.52 -20.18 30.57
N LYS A 655 7.48 -19.44 29.44
CA LYS A 655 7.11 -20.01 28.14
C LYS A 655 8.11 -21.06 27.64
N LEU A 656 9.42 -20.84 27.87
CA LEU A 656 10.46 -21.83 27.52
C LEU A 656 10.29 -23.11 28.32
N VAL A 657 9.99 -23.03 29.61
CA VAL A 657 9.75 -24.20 30.47
C VAL A 657 8.48 -24.92 30.03
N GLN A 658 7.38 -24.21 29.75
CA GLN A 658 6.15 -24.84 29.25
C GLN A 658 6.33 -25.56 27.91
N GLU A 659 7.12 -25.00 27.02
CA GLU A 659 7.41 -25.65 25.74
C GLU A 659 8.30 -26.89 25.93
N ALA A 660 9.26 -26.85 26.84
CA ALA A 660 10.07 -28.00 27.20
C ALA A 660 9.25 -29.13 27.85
N GLU A 661 8.29 -28.78 28.71
CA GLU A 661 7.34 -29.75 29.32
C GLU A 661 6.46 -30.40 28.25
N LYS A 662 5.98 -29.63 27.28
CA LYS A 662 5.19 -30.15 26.16
C LYS A 662 6.01 -31.07 25.27
N GLN A 663 7.27 -30.71 24.99
CA GLN A 663 8.17 -31.58 24.24
C GLN A 663 8.54 -32.87 25.00
N ALA A 664 8.73 -32.80 26.31
CA ALA A 664 8.94 -33.97 27.15
C ALA A 664 7.74 -34.93 27.10
N ALA A 665 6.52 -34.39 27.21
CA ALA A 665 5.29 -35.19 27.09
C ALA A 665 5.14 -35.85 25.69
N ASN A 666 5.54 -35.13 24.62
CA ASN A 666 5.54 -35.70 23.27
C ASN A 666 6.54 -36.84 23.12
N LEU A 667 7.74 -36.73 23.72
CA LEU A 667 8.74 -37.80 23.71
C LEU A 667 8.24 -39.06 24.44
N GLU A 668 7.56 -38.89 25.57
CA GLU A 668 6.95 -40.03 26.30
C GLU A 668 5.80 -40.67 25.48
N ALA A 669 4.96 -39.86 24.82
CA ALA A 669 3.90 -40.33 23.95
C ALA A 669 4.43 -41.08 22.71
N GLU A 670 5.54 -40.62 22.15
CA GLU A 670 6.19 -41.24 21.00
C GLU A 670 6.85 -42.58 21.39
N ALA A 671 7.44 -42.66 22.59
CA ALA A 671 7.97 -43.89 23.14
C ALA A 671 6.85 -44.93 23.37
N GLU A 672 5.68 -44.53 23.90
CA GLU A 672 4.53 -45.44 24.07
C GLU A 672 4.00 -45.93 22.71
N LEU A 673 3.92 -45.08 21.70
CA LEU A 673 3.56 -45.47 20.32
C LEU A 673 4.54 -46.49 19.71
N GLN A 674 5.83 -46.33 20.01
CA GLN A 674 6.85 -47.32 19.57
C GLN A 674 6.71 -48.65 20.32
N ILE A 675 6.41 -48.61 21.63
CA ILE A 675 6.15 -49.79 22.43
C ILE A 675 4.89 -50.52 21.96
N GLU A 676 3.82 -49.78 21.63
CA GLU A 676 2.61 -50.34 21.07
C GLU A 676 2.85 -51.03 19.73
N LYS A 677 3.70 -50.46 18.86
CA LYS A 677 4.12 -51.09 17.60
C LYS A 677 5.01 -52.33 17.79
N LEU A 678 5.79 -52.38 18.86
CA LEU A 678 6.60 -53.55 19.22
C LEU A 678 5.73 -54.66 19.80
N THR A 679 4.66 -54.33 20.52
CA THR A 679 3.73 -55.28 21.13
C THR A 679 2.63 -55.76 20.17
N SER A 680 2.17 -54.90 19.23
CA SER A 680 1.10 -55.24 18.26
C SER A 680 1.56 -56.12 17.09
N LYS A 681 2.85 -56.37 16.92
CA LYS A 681 3.37 -57.38 15.97
C LYS A 681 3.19 -58.83 16.45
N LYS A 682 2.45 -59.05 17.54
CA LYS A 682 2.23 -60.34 18.16
C LYS A 682 0.85 -60.96 17.83
N GLU A 683 -0.05 -60.22 17.14
CA GLU A 683 -1.27 -60.77 16.53
C GLU A 683 -1.12 -60.85 14.99
#